data_937fa348910c74f9e4cc1756e36266ad
#
_entry.id   937fa348910c74f9e4cc1756e36266ad
#
_cell.length_a   1.000
_cell.length_b   1.000
_cell.length_c   1.000
_cell.angle_alpha   90.00
_cell.angle_beta   90.00
_cell.angle_gamma   90.00
#
_symmetry.space_group_name_H-M   'P 1'
#
loop_
_entity.id
_entity.type
_entity.pdbx_description
1 polymer ?
#
loop_
_entity_poly.entity_id
_entity_poly.type
_entity_poly.pdbx_seq_one_letter_code
_entity_poly.pdbx_strand_id
1 'polypeptide(L)'
;MPRFSVIVPAYQVQAYLHECLDSVLSQSYPDLELIAVDDCSPDACGAVIDEFAARDPRVRAVHLPRNAGLGPARNAGMERATGDYLVFLDGDDTLTPDALLALADRLKETGEPDVLVYDYARTYWSGETVRNRVAAELTEDGPAPFRLADRPGLLNLLMVAWNKAYRREFVERAGFAFPPGYYEDTPWTYPVLMTAESIATLDRVCVHYRQRRAGGILRTTSERHFDVFDQYDRVFAFLDERPALRRWRPVLFRRMLDHLVTVYARRDRLPRGSRAAFLRRARAHCRRHRAPGASVSARARVHHTMVRLGLHRTYRALRLAAVLRRRWARIAGRLPRALRGAALRLHYRFQRLLPLRADRAVFAADGGRGHGGDPGALESALRELAPHVRTAWVARPEHHHTLPPAARRLVPGTAAHWSALARSAYLVTDADVVPGLVKRKGQVLVQTRRGTPLGHEGLDLLERPAAARDTDFARLLEGVDQWDYVVSANRHSTLTWERVCPGRYTTLEYGRPRTDRFHTATGADVARLRESLGIPGGSVAILYAPAHRDYRRTQRRLLDLERVVRRLGPRFVVLSRTHHPYDGPLEAASDRVLDVTGHPDVTSLCLASDALVTDYSPLMFDYAGLDRPVVLHIDDWEAYEAARGAYFDPRAFPPGAVAGSEDELIDVFATGHWCGARATRLRADFRARFCPHDDGRAAERVVRRVVLGETDLPPVVPMDGRRPVPPAGAVSGPSSLTTVPQQQPAGVLTVTDHG
;
A
#
# COMPACT_ATOMS: atom_id res chain seq x y z
N MET A 1 12.98 -33.56 -2.06
CA MET A 1 12.51 -32.22 -2.43
C MET A 1 13.19 -31.83 -3.72
N PRO A 2 12.53 -31.17 -4.68
CA PRO A 2 13.13 -30.86 -5.97
C PRO A 2 14.23 -29.82 -5.85
N ARG A 3 15.37 -30.03 -6.51
CA ARG A 3 16.46 -29.07 -6.61
C ARG A 3 16.19 -28.08 -7.75
N PHE A 4 16.38 -26.80 -7.51
CA PHE A 4 16.22 -25.76 -8.52
C PHE A 4 17.54 -25.33 -9.16
N SER A 5 17.58 -25.25 -10.49
CA SER A 5 18.60 -24.51 -11.23
C SER A 5 17.99 -23.18 -11.65
N VAL A 6 18.41 -22.10 -10.97
CA VAL A 6 17.99 -20.73 -11.33
C VAL A 6 19.00 -20.17 -12.34
N ILE A 7 18.52 -19.87 -13.55
CA ILE A 7 19.35 -19.40 -14.66
C ILE A 7 19.13 -17.91 -14.85
N VAL A 8 20.20 -17.11 -14.69
CA VAL A 8 20.19 -15.66 -14.78
C VAL A 8 21.09 -15.18 -15.91
N PRO A 9 20.54 -14.88 -17.11
CA PRO A 9 21.28 -14.24 -18.19
C PRO A 9 21.49 -12.74 -17.87
N ALA A 10 22.69 -12.23 -18.11
CA ALA A 10 23.09 -10.85 -17.84
C ALA A 10 23.69 -10.18 -19.08
N TYR A 11 23.16 -9.02 -19.48
CA TYR A 11 23.71 -8.16 -20.51
C TYR A 11 23.27 -6.70 -20.27
N GLN A 12 24.22 -5.80 -19.98
CA GLN A 12 23.97 -4.38 -19.67
C GLN A 12 22.93 -4.17 -18.54
N VAL A 13 23.09 -4.92 -17.45
CA VAL A 13 22.23 -4.90 -16.27
C VAL A 13 23.01 -4.70 -14.97
N GLN A 14 24.27 -4.26 -15.02
CA GLN A 14 25.13 -4.10 -13.83
C GLN A 14 24.47 -3.37 -12.66
N ALA A 15 23.60 -2.39 -12.95
CA ALA A 15 22.92 -1.59 -11.92
C ALA A 15 21.85 -2.37 -11.14
N TYR A 16 21.47 -3.55 -11.61
CA TYR A 16 20.37 -4.36 -11.05
C TYR A 16 20.82 -5.77 -10.69
N LEU A 17 21.92 -6.23 -11.29
CA LEU A 17 22.36 -7.62 -11.23
C LEU A 17 22.66 -8.07 -9.79
N HIS A 18 23.25 -7.19 -8.99
CA HIS A 18 23.55 -7.49 -7.58
C HIS A 18 22.27 -7.83 -6.80
N GLU A 19 21.23 -6.98 -6.92
CA GLU A 19 19.93 -7.19 -6.29
C GLU A 19 19.23 -8.46 -6.82
N CYS A 20 19.39 -8.76 -8.10
CA CYS A 20 18.86 -9.97 -8.72
C CYS A 20 19.48 -11.23 -8.10
N LEU A 21 20.82 -11.34 -8.10
CA LEU A 21 21.54 -12.50 -7.58
C LEU A 21 21.32 -12.69 -6.07
N ASP A 22 21.34 -11.60 -5.29
CA ASP A 22 21.03 -11.63 -3.87
C ASP A 22 19.60 -12.14 -3.60
N SER A 23 18.63 -11.77 -4.43
CA SER A 23 17.24 -12.23 -4.28
C SER A 23 17.09 -13.75 -4.46
N VAL A 24 18.00 -14.39 -5.20
CA VAL A 24 18.05 -15.85 -5.36
C VAL A 24 18.77 -16.50 -4.19
N LEU A 25 19.92 -15.98 -3.80
CA LEU A 25 20.76 -16.60 -2.75
C LEU A 25 20.17 -16.44 -1.35
N SER A 26 19.35 -15.42 -1.13
CA SER A 26 18.62 -15.16 0.14
C SER A 26 17.32 -15.94 0.28
N GLN A 27 16.96 -16.81 -0.68
CA GLN A 27 15.79 -17.66 -0.54
C GLN A 27 15.92 -18.60 0.64
N SER A 28 14.82 -18.79 1.38
CA SER A 28 14.77 -19.75 2.52
C SER A 28 14.88 -21.21 2.09
N TYR A 29 14.62 -21.51 0.82
CA TYR A 29 14.77 -22.86 0.26
C TYR A 29 16.24 -23.15 -0.06
N PRO A 30 16.88 -24.15 0.59
CA PRO A 30 18.34 -24.34 0.50
C PRO A 30 18.80 -25.08 -0.75
N ASP A 31 17.95 -25.92 -1.34
CA ASP A 31 18.36 -26.84 -2.42
C ASP A 31 18.25 -26.17 -3.81
N LEU A 32 19.16 -25.24 -4.05
CA LEU A 32 19.26 -24.47 -5.28
C LEU A 32 20.70 -24.36 -5.77
N GLU A 33 20.86 -24.21 -7.09
CA GLU A 33 22.06 -23.66 -7.71
C GLU A 33 21.67 -22.44 -8.55
N LEU A 34 22.56 -21.46 -8.62
CA LEU A 34 22.42 -20.24 -9.39
C LEU A 34 23.42 -20.26 -10.55
N ILE A 35 22.94 -20.28 -11.78
CA ILE A 35 23.76 -20.26 -12.99
C ILE A 35 23.66 -18.86 -13.59
N ALA A 36 24.66 -18.03 -13.34
CA ALA A 36 24.72 -16.67 -13.86
C ALA A 36 25.52 -16.65 -15.16
N VAL A 37 24.87 -16.20 -16.25
CA VAL A 37 25.43 -16.23 -17.60
C VAL A 37 25.69 -14.82 -18.08
N ASP A 38 26.95 -14.44 -18.19
CA ASP A 38 27.37 -13.20 -18.83
C ASP A 38 27.37 -13.37 -20.36
N ASP A 39 26.46 -12.70 -21.05
CA ASP A 39 26.36 -12.70 -22.52
C ASP A 39 27.38 -11.72 -23.15
N CYS A 40 28.64 -11.80 -22.71
CA CYS A 40 29.72 -10.90 -23.12
C CYS A 40 29.32 -9.43 -22.95
N SER A 41 28.89 -9.07 -21.75
CA SER A 41 28.45 -7.72 -21.44
C SER A 41 29.60 -6.72 -21.44
N PRO A 42 29.45 -5.54 -22.06
CA PRO A 42 30.51 -4.52 -22.08
C PRO A 42 30.61 -3.73 -20.77
N ASP A 43 29.71 -3.96 -19.82
CA ASP A 43 29.68 -3.35 -18.49
C ASP A 43 30.24 -4.28 -17.41
N ALA A 44 30.04 -3.96 -16.13
CA ALA A 44 30.58 -4.75 -15.02
C ALA A 44 29.80 -6.04 -14.70
N CYS A 45 28.88 -6.51 -15.55
CA CYS A 45 28.10 -7.73 -15.28
C CYS A 45 29.00 -8.94 -15.03
N GLY A 46 30.03 -9.18 -15.87
CA GLY A 46 30.97 -10.29 -15.69
C GLY A 46 31.68 -10.25 -14.34
N ALA A 47 32.20 -9.09 -13.94
CA ALA A 47 32.88 -8.92 -12.65
C ALA A 47 31.95 -9.15 -11.45
N VAL A 48 30.69 -8.70 -11.53
CA VAL A 48 29.69 -8.96 -10.48
C VAL A 48 29.41 -10.46 -10.36
N ILE A 49 29.27 -11.17 -11.48
CA ILE A 49 29.05 -12.62 -11.48
C ILE A 49 30.23 -13.36 -10.84
N ASP A 50 31.46 -12.98 -11.17
CA ASP A 50 32.68 -13.56 -10.60
C ASP A 50 32.79 -13.33 -9.09
N GLU A 51 32.43 -12.12 -8.63
CA GLU A 51 32.36 -11.80 -7.20
C GLU A 51 31.40 -12.74 -6.47
N PHE A 52 30.20 -12.96 -7.00
CA PHE A 52 29.23 -13.86 -6.39
C PHE A 52 29.68 -15.33 -6.42
N ALA A 53 30.28 -15.79 -7.51
CA ALA A 53 30.81 -17.13 -7.63
C ALA A 53 31.98 -17.43 -6.64
N ALA A 54 32.80 -16.41 -6.38
CA ALA A 54 33.87 -16.53 -5.38
C ALA A 54 33.33 -16.57 -3.93
N ARG A 55 32.16 -15.97 -3.68
CA ARG A 55 31.59 -15.82 -2.34
C ARG A 55 30.63 -16.96 -1.96
N ASP A 56 29.90 -17.53 -2.91
CA ASP A 56 28.89 -18.56 -2.65
C ASP A 56 29.06 -19.77 -3.59
N PRO A 57 29.29 -20.98 -3.06
CA PRO A 57 29.53 -22.19 -3.85
C PRO A 57 28.31 -22.67 -4.65
N ARG A 58 27.13 -22.14 -4.39
CA ARG A 58 25.92 -22.41 -5.17
C ARG A 58 25.92 -21.67 -6.50
N VAL A 59 26.77 -20.66 -6.68
CA VAL A 59 26.86 -19.83 -7.88
C VAL A 59 27.84 -20.42 -8.87
N ARG A 60 27.39 -20.61 -10.11
CA ARG A 60 28.20 -20.99 -11.27
C ARG A 60 28.26 -19.84 -12.26
N ALA A 61 29.44 -19.28 -12.49
CA ALA A 61 29.69 -18.28 -13.52
C ALA A 61 29.85 -18.96 -14.90
N VAL A 62 29.18 -18.39 -15.91
CA VAL A 62 29.32 -18.78 -17.31
C VAL A 62 29.55 -17.52 -18.14
N HIS A 63 30.69 -17.43 -18.82
CA HIS A 63 31.00 -16.28 -19.68
C HIS A 63 30.96 -16.69 -21.16
N LEU A 64 30.10 -16.06 -21.94
CA LEU A 64 30.03 -16.30 -23.38
C LEU A 64 31.14 -15.50 -24.11
N PRO A 65 31.77 -16.07 -25.14
CA PRO A 65 32.87 -15.41 -25.84
C PRO A 65 32.42 -14.23 -26.71
N ARG A 66 31.14 -14.08 -26.94
CA ARG A 66 30.49 -13.00 -27.70
C ARG A 66 29.04 -12.85 -27.29
N ASN A 67 28.48 -11.66 -27.50
CA ASN A 67 27.03 -11.47 -27.31
C ASN A 67 26.24 -12.34 -28.28
N ALA A 68 25.53 -13.32 -27.77
CA ALA A 68 24.73 -14.27 -28.54
C ALA A 68 23.23 -13.94 -28.46
N GLY A 69 22.82 -13.10 -27.49
CA GLY A 69 21.45 -12.71 -27.19
C GLY A 69 20.81 -13.58 -26.11
N LEU A 70 19.65 -13.12 -25.61
CA LEU A 70 18.98 -13.66 -24.44
C LEU A 70 18.66 -15.15 -24.53
N GLY A 71 18.15 -15.62 -25.68
CA GLY A 71 17.83 -17.04 -25.87
C GLY A 71 19.04 -17.97 -25.77
N PRO A 72 20.10 -17.74 -26.57
CA PRO A 72 21.34 -18.50 -26.45
C PRO A 72 22.00 -18.44 -25.07
N ALA A 73 21.92 -17.31 -24.37
CA ALA A 73 22.44 -17.20 -22.99
C ALA A 73 21.66 -18.10 -22.01
N ARG A 74 20.33 -18.18 -22.12
CA ARG A 74 19.52 -19.13 -21.36
C ARG A 74 19.87 -20.59 -21.71
N ASN A 75 20.11 -20.92 -22.99
CA ASN A 75 20.53 -22.25 -23.39
C ASN A 75 21.87 -22.64 -22.75
N ALA A 76 22.87 -21.72 -22.76
CA ALA A 76 24.17 -21.98 -22.11
C ALA A 76 24.03 -22.23 -20.61
N GLY A 77 23.07 -21.56 -19.96
CA GLY A 77 22.70 -21.82 -18.56
C GLY A 77 22.05 -23.20 -18.39
N MET A 78 21.13 -23.59 -19.28
CA MET A 78 20.47 -24.92 -19.23
C MET A 78 21.48 -26.07 -19.38
N GLU A 79 22.48 -25.93 -20.25
CA GLU A 79 23.53 -26.94 -20.44
C GLU A 79 24.34 -27.22 -19.18
N ARG A 80 24.35 -26.29 -18.23
CA ARG A 80 25.07 -26.40 -16.95
C ARG A 80 24.17 -26.80 -15.77
N ALA A 81 22.85 -26.81 -15.99
CA ALA A 81 21.87 -27.10 -14.96
C ALA A 81 21.88 -28.56 -14.53
N THR A 82 21.85 -28.77 -13.22
CA THR A 82 21.83 -30.12 -12.61
C THR A 82 20.61 -30.35 -11.72
N GLY A 83 19.83 -29.31 -11.43
CA GLY A 83 18.61 -29.41 -10.63
C GLY A 83 17.46 -30.09 -11.37
N ASP A 84 16.45 -30.51 -10.63
CA ASP A 84 15.27 -31.19 -11.17
C ASP A 84 14.36 -30.23 -11.94
N TYR A 85 14.35 -28.96 -11.53
CA TYR A 85 13.56 -27.90 -12.15
C TYR A 85 14.40 -26.70 -12.58
N LEU A 86 14.14 -26.23 -13.79
CA LEU A 86 14.72 -25.00 -14.35
C LEU A 86 13.82 -23.82 -14.04
N VAL A 87 14.39 -22.75 -13.49
CA VAL A 87 13.75 -21.46 -13.26
C VAL A 87 14.58 -20.39 -13.96
N PHE A 88 13.95 -19.56 -14.79
CA PHE A 88 14.64 -18.43 -15.43
C PHE A 88 14.31 -17.15 -14.70
N LEU A 89 15.28 -16.26 -14.57
CA LEU A 89 15.13 -14.95 -14.00
C LEU A 89 15.99 -13.95 -14.79
N ASP A 90 15.38 -12.90 -15.34
CA ASP A 90 16.15 -11.89 -16.08
C ASP A 90 16.99 -11.05 -15.10
N GLY A 91 18.23 -10.71 -15.46
CA GLY A 91 19.22 -10.08 -14.57
C GLY A 91 18.85 -8.67 -14.05
N ASP A 92 17.71 -8.13 -14.44
CA ASP A 92 17.14 -6.89 -13.91
C ASP A 92 15.87 -7.10 -13.05
N ASP A 93 15.45 -8.36 -12.85
CA ASP A 93 14.30 -8.76 -12.05
C ASP A 93 14.72 -9.36 -10.70
N THR A 94 13.78 -9.60 -9.80
CA THR A 94 14.06 -10.22 -8.50
C THR A 94 13.00 -11.27 -8.15
N LEU A 95 13.40 -12.32 -7.44
CA LEU A 95 12.47 -13.22 -6.76
C LEU A 95 11.88 -12.52 -5.52
N THR A 96 10.63 -12.84 -5.20
CA THR A 96 10.05 -12.44 -3.91
C THR A 96 10.58 -13.33 -2.78
N PRO A 97 10.55 -12.87 -1.51
CA PRO A 97 10.88 -13.73 -0.38
C PRO A 97 10.10 -15.05 -0.42
N ASP A 98 10.76 -16.15 -0.08
CA ASP A 98 10.19 -17.51 -0.03
C ASP A 98 9.54 -17.99 -1.35
N ALA A 99 9.92 -17.41 -2.48
CA ALA A 99 9.38 -17.83 -3.77
C ALA A 99 9.72 -19.30 -4.08
N LEU A 100 10.99 -19.69 -3.94
CA LEU A 100 11.41 -21.06 -4.22
C LEU A 100 10.80 -22.08 -3.25
N LEU A 101 10.60 -21.72 -1.99
CA LEU A 101 9.91 -22.56 -1.02
C LEU A 101 8.46 -22.82 -1.47
N ALA A 102 7.75 -21.76 -1.84
CA ALA A 102 6.37 -21.90 -2.32
C ALA A 102 6.27 -22.70 -3.63
N LEU A 103 7.26 -22.56 -4.52
CA LEU A 103 7.33 -23.41 -5.72
C LEU A 103 7.56 -24.87 -5.35
N ALA A 104 8.48 -25.17 -4.42
CA ALA A 104 8.78 -26.54 -3.99
C ALA A 104 7.56 -27.21 -3.33
N ASP A 105 6.87 -26.50 -2.44
CA ASP A 105 5.65 -26.97 -1.80
C ASP A 105 4.57 -27.29 -2.83
N ARG A 106 4.31 -26.38 -3.77
CA ARG A 106 3.31 -26.59 -4.80
C ARG A 106 3.65 -27.71 -5.78
N LEU A 107 4.92 -27.85 -6.16
CA LEU A 107 5.41 -28.96 -6.97
C LEU A 107 5.13 -30.31 -6.29
N LYS A 108 5.43 -30.42 -5.00
CA LYS A 108 5.18 -31.62 -4.20
C LYS A 108 3.68 -31.91 -4.10
N GLU A 109 2.85 -30.92 -3.78
CA GLU A 109 1.39 -31.08 -3.69
C GLU A 109 0.77 -31.58 -4.98
N THR A 110 1.31 -31.19 -6.13
CA THR A 110 0.77 -31.50 -7.45
C THR A 110 1.47 -32.64 -8.18
N GLY A 111 2.32 -33.42 -7.47
CA GLY A 111 3.00 -34.60 -8.01
C GLY A 111 4.08 -34.28 -9.02
N GLU A 112 4.80 -33.19 -8.82
CA GLU A 112 5.96 -32.77 -9.61
C GLU A 112 5.67 -32.68 -11.14
N PRO A 113 4.78 -31.77 -11.56
CA PRO A 113 4.34 -31.62 -12.94
C PRO A 113 5.48 -31.23 -13.89
N ASP A 114 5.28 -31.38 -15.21
CA ASP A 114 6.24 -30.95 -16.23
C ASP A 114 6.45 -29.42 -16.19
N VAL A 115 5.38 -28.66 -15.87
CA VAL A 115 5.42 -27.19 -15.81
C VAL A 115 4.59 -26.68 -14.64
N LEU A 116 5.17 -25.85 -13.80
CA LEU A 116 4.45 -25.05 -12.80
C LEU A 116 4.44 -23.59 -13.25
N VAL A 117 3.25 -22.99 -13.40
CA VAL A 117 3.07 -21.59 -13.82
C VAL A 117 2.73 -20.76 -12.59
N TYR A 118 3.48 -19.68 -12.34
CA TYR A 118 3.28 -18.78 -11.19
C TYR A 118 3.13 -17.31 -11.61
N ASP A 119 2.70 -16.48 -10.66
CA ASP A 119 2.38 -15.08 -10.93
C ASP A 119 3.58 -14.16 -10.75
N TYR A 120 3.42 -12.93 -11.25
CA TYR A 120 4.40 -11.87 -11.18
C TYR A 120 3.72 -10.51 -10.95
N ALA A 121 4.48 -9.57 -10.42
CA ALA A 121 4.07 -8.18 -10.33
C ALA A 121 5.06 -7.28 -11.10
N ARG A 122 4.54 -6.27 -11.83
CA ARG A 122 5.37 -5.25 -12.47
C ARG A 122 5.76 -4.19 -11.46
N THR A 123 7.05 -4.01 -11.24
CA THR A 123 7.60 -2.98 -10.37
C THR A 123 8.12 -1.84 -11.23
N TYR A 124 7.52 -0.66 -11.09
CA TYR A 124 7.90 0.53 -11.85
C TYR A 124 8.97 1.33 -11.11
N TRP A 125 9.80 2.07 -11.86
CA TRP A 125 10.81 2.98 -11.32
C TRP A 125 10.23 4.02 -10.34
N SER A 126 8.92 4.25 -10.36
CA SER A 126 8.19 5.11 -9.45
C SER A 126 7.86 4.45 -8.10
N GLY A 127 8.30 3.20 -7.87
CA GLY A 127 7.94 2.40 -6.70
C GLY A 127 6.56 1.73 -6.76
N GLU A 128 5.77 1.99 -7.81
CA GLU A 128 4.47 1.34 -7.99
C GLU A 128 4.65 -0.13 -8.38
N THR A 129 3.96 -1.02 -7.68
CA THR A 129 3.90 -2.44 -8.01
C THR A 129 2.48 -2.79 -8.45
N VAL A 130 2.35 -3.42 -9.63
CA VAL A 130 1.07 -3.79 -10.22
C VAL A 130 1.08 -5.27 -10.55
N ARG A 131 0.19 -6.02 -9.93
CA ARG A 131 0.01 -7.44 -10.19
C ARG A 131 -0.46 -7.70 -11.63
N ASN A 132 -0.20 -8.89 -12.13
CA ASN A 132 -0.67 -9.36 -13.45
C ASN A 132 -2.19 -9.24 -13.57
N ARG A 133 -2.67 -8.60 -14.65
CA ARG A 133 -4.12 -8.36 -14.88
C ARG A 133 -4.93 -9.61 -15.20
N VAL A 134 -4.26 -10.70 -15.55
CA VAL A 134 -4.88 -11.99 -15.89
C VAL A 134 -4.49 -13.05 -14.85
N ALA A 135 -4.19 -12.65 -13.61
CA ALA A 135 -3.86 -13.54 -12.50
C ALA A 135 -4.99 -14.57 -12.21
N ALA A 136 -6.24 -14.24 -12.52
CA ALA A 136 -7.37 -15.17 -12.39
C ALA A 136 -7.22 -16.48 -13.18
N GLU A 137 -6.35 -16.53 -14.20
CA GLU A 137 -6.02 -17.76 -14.91
C GLU A 137 -5.11 -18.71 -14.11
N LEU A 138 -4.53 -18.21 -13.00
CA LEU A 138 -3.61 -18.96 -12.13
C LEU A 138 -4.29 -19.54 -10.90
N THR A 139 -5.63 -19.41 -10.77
CA THR A 139 -6.37 -19.97 -9.62
C THR A 139 -5.99 -21.44 -9.40
N GLU A 140 -5.88 -21.82 -8.13
CA GLU A 140 -5.55 -23.17 -7.69
C GLU A 140 -6.78 -24.05 -7.51
N ASP A 141 -7.97 -23.50 -7.77
CA ASP A 141 -9.23 -24.22 -7.72
C ASP A 141 -9.30 -25.28 -8.83
N GLY A 142 -9.67 -26.49 -8.46
CA GLY A 142 -9.82 -27.62 -9.38
C GLY A 142 -8.67 -28.64 -9.35
N PRO A 143 -8.76 -29.69 -10.18
CA PRO A 143 -7.76 -30.75 -10.21
C PRO A 143 -6.41 -30.24 -10.69
N ALA A 144 -5.35 -30.66 -9.99
CA ALA A 144 -3.96 -30.46 -10.39
C ALA A 144 -3.18 -31.78 -10.15
N PRO A 145 -2.25 -32.17 -11.06
CA PRO A 145 -1.94 -31.48 -12.32
C PRO A 145 -3.03 -31.67 -13.39
N PHE A 146 -3.02 -30.80 -14.40
CA PHE A 146 -3.96 -30.79 -15.52
C PHE A 146 -3.22 -30.66 -16.87
N ARG A 147 -3.91 -30.88 -17.99
CA ARG A 147 -3.39 -30.63 -19.35
C ARG A 147 -3.83 -29.25 -19.84
N LEU A 148 -3.05 -28.63 -20.73
CA LEU A 148 -3.41 -27.33 -21.31
C LEU A 148 -4.84 -27.30 -21.92
N ALA A 149 -5.34 -28.42 -22.37
CA ALA A 149 -6.70 -28.53 -22.91
C ALA A 149 -7.79 -28.27 -21.89
N ASP A 150 -7.53 -28.55 -20.62
CA ASP A 150 -8.48 -28.39 -19.52
C ASP A 150 -8.53 -26.90 -19.08
N ARG A 151 -7.42 -26.18 -19.26
CA ARG A 151 -7.31 -24.76 -18.90
C ARG A 151 -6.65 -23.93 -20.03
N PRO A 152 -7.31 -23.77 -21.20
CA PRO A 152 -6.76 -23.05 -22.34
C PRO A 152 -6.53 -21.57 -22.11
N GLY A 153 -7.11 -21.02 -21.03
CA GLY A 153 -6.91 -19.65 -20.56
C GLY A 153 -5.46 -19.30 -20.26
N LEU A 154 -4.62 -20.28 -19.88
CA LEU A 154 -3.19 -20.09 -19.68
C LEU A 154 -2.45 -19.49 -20.87
N LEU A 155 -2.95 -19.70 -22.10
CA LEU A 155 -2.41 -19.05 -23.31
C LEU A 155 -2.71 -17.55 -23.38
N ASN A 156 -3.52 -16.98 -22.47
CA ASN A 156 -3.75 -15.53 -22.34
C ASN A 156 -2.69 -14.84 -21.47
N LEU A 157 -1.96 -15.59 -20.66
CA LEU A 157 -0.85 -15.05 -19.86
C LEU A 157 0.23 -14.43 -20.75
N LEU A 158 1.10 -13.65 -20.15
CA LEU A 158 2.30 -13.15 -20.81
C LEU A 158 3.21 -14.35 -21.15
N MET A 159 3.54 -14.50 -22.45
CA MET A 159 4.35 -15.61 -22.92
C MET A 159 5.82 -15.31 -22.71
N VAL A 160 6.27 -15.53 -21.50
CA VAL A 160 7.66 -15.37 -21.03
C VAL A 160 8.12 -16.63 -20.33
N ALA A 161 9.42 -16.86 -20.31
CA ALA A 161 10.00 -18.03 -19.68
C ALA A 161 10.04 -17.92 -18.14
N TRP A 162 10.27 -16.72 -17.62
CA TRP A 162 10.62 -16.47 -16.23
C TRP A 162 9.47 -16.52 -15.20
N ASN A 163 8.23 -16.81 -15.62
CA ASN A 163 7.12 -17.04 -14.68
C ASN A 163 6.67 -18.52 -14.64
N LYS A 164 7.62 -19.42 -14.86
CA LYS A 164 7.37 -20.85 -14.86
C LYS A 164 8.59 -21.61 -14.35
N ALA A 165 8.35 -22.71 -13.63
CA ALA A 165 9.34 -23.72 -13.35
C ALA A 165 9.10 -24.90 -14.28
N TYR A 166 10.15 -25.40 -14.89
CA TYR A 166 10.11 -26.46 -15.90
C TYR A 166 10.87 -27.68 -15.39
N ARG A 167 10.26 -28.87 -15.43
CA ARG A 167 10.97 -30.10 -15.13
C ARG A 167 12.11 -30.29 -16.15
N ARG A 168 13.34 -30.36 -15.69
CA ARG A 168 14.51 -30.44 -16.57
C ARG A 168 14.45 -31.65 -17.50
N GLU A 169 14.13 -32.84 -17.00
CA GLU A 169 13.98 -34.07 -17.79
C GLU A 169 12.95 -33.93 -18.92
N PHE A 170 11.83 -33.25 -18.64
CA PHE A 170 10.81 -32.97 -19.68
C PHE A 170 11.38 -32.09 -20.80
N VAL A 171 12.11 -31.02 -20.44
CA VAL A 171 12.72 -30.09 -21.40
C VAL A 171 13.77 -30.81 -22.25
N GLU A 172 14.63 -31.61 -21.65
CA GLU A 172 15.68 -32.38 -22.33
C GLU A 172 15.08 -33.42 -23.25
N ARG A 173 14.14 -34.24 -22.81
CA ARG A 173 13.44 -35.26 -23.57
C ARG A 173 12.70 -34.67 -24.77
N ALA A 174 12.09 -33.50 -24.63
CA ALA A 174 11.39 -32.83 -25.71
C ALA A 174 12.30 -32.07 -26.68
N GLY A 175 13.59 -31.88 -26.32
CA GLY A 175 14.58 -31.18 -27.13
C GLY A 175 14.33 -29.70 -27.26
N PHE A 176 13.76 -29.05 -26.24
CA PHE A 176 13.47 -27.63 -26.27
C PHE A 176 14.71 -26.78 -26.10
N ALA A 177 14.86 -25.74 -26.94
CA ALA A 177 15.89 -24.76 -26.88
C ALA A 177 15.35 -23.38 -27.31
N PHE A 178 15.90 -22.30 -26.74
CA PHE A 178 15.57 -20.95 -27.13
C PHE A 178 16.24 -20.60 -28.47
N PRO A 179 15.51 -20.09 -29.49
CA PRO A 179 16.14 -19.57 -30.69
C PRO A 179 16.77 -18.19 -30.45
N PRO A 180 17.67 -17.76 -31.34
CA PRO A 180 18.19 -16.41 -31.32
C PRO A 180 17.15 -15.38 -31.77
N GLY A 181 17.40 -14.09 -31.45
CA GLY A 181 16.58 -12.95 -31.86
C GLY A 181 15.63 -12.46 -30.75
N TYR A 182 14.86 -11.39 -31.05
CA TYR A 182 13.87 -10.88 -30.12
C TYR A 182 12.64 -11.78 -30.08
N TYR A 183 11.95 -11.80 -28.93
CA TYR A 183 10.73 -12.61 -28.70
C TYR A 183 10.98 -14.14 -28.73
N GLU A 184 12.18 -14.56 -28.37
CA GLU A 184 12.62 -15.96 -28.24
C GLU A 184 11.75 -16.77 -27.26
N ASP A 185 11.13 -16.12 -26.31
CA ASP A 185 10.16 -16.73 -25.39
C ASP A 185 8.91 -17.30 -26.10
N THR A 186 8.53 -16.74 -27.26
CA THR A 186 7.33 -17.16 -28.00
C THR A 186 7.43 -18.62 -28.51
N PRO A 187 8.49 -19.00 -29.23
CA PRO A 187 8.66 -20.38 -29.68
C PRO A 187 9.16 -21.34 -28.60
N TRP A 188 9.49 -20.85 -27.42
CA TRP A 188 9.72 -21.66 -26.23
C TRP A 188 8.40 -21.95 -25.50
N THR A 189 7.71 -20.91 -25.03
CA THR A 189 6.60 -21.05 -24.10
C THR A 189 5.37 -21.73 -24.70
N TYR A 190 5.00 -21.41 -25.95
CA TYR A 190 3.85 -22.07 -26.58
C TYR A 190 4.08 -23.56 -26.81
N PRO A 191 5.18 -24.02 -27.43
CA PRO A 191 5.47 -25.42 -27.55
C PRO A 191 5.54 -26.18 -26.25
N VAL A 192 6.23 -25.64 -25.24
CA VAL A 192 6.35 -26.24 -23.91
C VAL A 192 4.97 -26.47 -23.29
N LEU A 193 4.11 -25.44 -23.20
CA LEU A 193 2.76 -25.61 -22.64
C LEU A 193 1.86 -26.56 -23.41
N MET A 194 1.99 -26.60 -24.74
CA MET A 194 1.18 -27.50 -25.59
C MET A 194 1.63 -28.96 -25.52
N THR A 195 2.89 -29.21 -25.15
CA THR A 195 3.50 -30.54 -25.11
C THR A 195 3.47 -31.14 -23.71
N ALA A 196 3.47 -30.30 -22.67
CA ALA A 196 3.41 -30.72 -21.28
C ALA A 196 2.19 -31.63 -21.03
N GLU A 197 2.44 -32.78 -20.43
CA GLU A 197 1.40 -33.74 -20.06
C GLU A 197 0.78 -33.39 -18.70
N SER A 198 1.54 -32.68 -17.86
CA SER A 198 1.15 -32.27 -16.52
C SER A 198 1.54 -30.81 -16.27
N ILE A 199 0.54 -29.96 -16.00
CA ILE A 199 0.70 -28.54 -15.68
C ILE A 199 0.04 -28.26 -14.33
N ALA A 200 0.69 -27.43 -13.51
CA ALA A 200 0.07 -26.89 -12.31
C ALA A 200 0.19 -25.35 -12.29
N THR A 201 -0.59 -24.71 -11.43
CA THR A 201 -0.57 -23.26 -11.22
C THR A 201 -0.33 -22.94 -9.76
N LEU A 202 0.31 -21.79 -9.51
CA LEU A 202 0.50 -21.21 -8.19
C LEU A 202 0.05 -19.73 -8.25
N ASP A 203 -1.01 -19.38 -7.51
CA ASP A 203 -1.58 -18.03 -7.45
C ASP A 203 -0.82 -17.14 -6.47
N ARG A 204 0.52 -17.10 -6.61
CA ARG A 204 1.43 -16.29 -5.80
C ARG A 204 2.37 -15.48 -6.69
N VAL A 205 2.59 -14.22 -6.34
CA VAL A 205 3.62 -13.39 -6.97
C VAL A 205 4.99 -13.88 -6.52
N CYS A 206 5.74 -14.54 -7.43
CA CYS A 206 7.09 -15.05 -7.17
C CYS A 206 8.18 -14.19 -7.81
N VAL A 207 7.83 -13.33 -8.78
CA VAL A 207 8.78 -12.46 -9.49
C VAL A 207 8.32 -11.02 -9.47
N HIS A 208 9.23 -10.12 -9.16
CA HIS A 208 9.10 -8.69 -9.41
C HIS A 208 9.72 -8.35 -10.77
N TYR A 209 8.86 -8.22 -11.79
CA TYR A 209 9.25 -7.83 -13.14
C TYR A 209 9.49 -6.33 -13.22
N ARG A 210 10.76 -5.92 -13.27
CA ARG A 210 11.17 -4.52 -13.24
C ARG A 210 10.86 -3.79 -14.54
N GLN A 211 10.17 -2.67 -14.46
CA GLN A 211 9.88 -1.80 -15.59
C GLN A 211 10.89 -0.64 -15.64
N ARG A 212 12.05 -0.87 -16.26
CA ARG A 212 13.10 0.16 -16.38
C ARG A 212 12.61 1.38 -17.15
N ARG A 213 13.12 2.57 -16.82
CA ARG A 213 12.83 3.81 -17.53
C ARG A 213 13.46 3.84 -18.92
N ALA A 214 14.66 3.28 -19.07
CA ALA A 214 15.43 3.17 -20.31
C ALA A 214 16.18 1.83 -20.35
N GLY A 215 16.64 1.38 -21.52
CA GLY A 215 17.56 0.24 -21.69
C GLY A 215 16.89 -1.14 -21.83
N GLY A 216 15.58 -1.29 -21.72
CA GLY A 216 14.93 -2.58 -21.96
C GLY A 216 14.71 -2.87 -23.46
N ILE A 217 14.88 -4.12 -23.88
CA ILE A 217 14.69 -4.60 -25.25
C ILE A 217 13.35 -4.13 -25.85
N LEU A 218 12.27 -4.23 -25.08
CA LEU A 218 10.93 -3.83 -25.51
C LEU A 218 10.70 -2.32 -25.67
N ARG A 219 11.66 -1.47 -25.21
CA ARG A 219 11.63 0.00 -25.32
C ARG A 219 12.70 0.54 -26.26
N THR A 220 13.47 -0.32 -26.90
CA THR A 220 14.49 0.07 -27.87
C THR A 220 13.87 0.10 -29.27
N THR A 221 14.03 1.22 -29.98
CA THR A 221 13.59 1.35 -31.37
C THR A 221 14.57 0.61 -32.28
N SER A 222 14.15 -0.52 -32.85
CA SER A 222 15.02 -1.39 -33.66
C SER A 222 14.24 -2.14 -34.74
N GLU A 223 14.92 -2.49 -35.85
CA GLU A 223 14.41 -3.41 -36.83
C GLU A 223 14.38 -4.86 -36.35
N ARG A 224 15.10 -5.20 -35.28
CA ARG A 224 15.02 -6.52 -34.62
C ARG A 224 13.60 -6.89 -34.17
N HIS A 225 12.70 -5.93 -34.06
CA HIS A 225 11.28 -6.23 -33.83
C HIS A 225 10.60 -6.98 -34.98
N PHE A 226 11.24 -7.12 -36.13
CA PHE A 226 10.80 -8.01 -37.22
C PHE A 226 11.01 -9.48 -36.90
N ASP A 227 11.87 -9.83 -35.94
CA ASP A 227 12.11 -11.21 -35.52
C ASP A 227 10.80 -11.89 -35.05
N VAL A 228 9.80 -11.11 -34.63
CA VAL A 228 8.47 -11.62 -34.27
C VAL A 228 7.87 -12.51 -35.34
N PHE A 229 8.15 -12.25 -36.61
CA PHE A 229 7.65 -13.09 -37.74
C PHE A 229 8.33 -14.43 -37.74
N ASP A 230 9.63 -14.47 -37.62
CA ASP A 230 10.43 -15.68 -37.64
C ASP A 230 10.15 -16.55 -36.40
N GLN A 231 9.89 -15.92 -35.24
CA GLN A 231 9.50 -16.66 -34.05
C GLN A 231 8.12 -17.32 -34.18
N TYR A 232 7.13 -16.64 -34.78
CA TYR A 232 5.84 -17.28 -35.08
C TYR A 232 5.91 -18.31 -36.18
N ASP A 233 6.79 -18.16 -37.20
CA ASP A 233 7.03 -19.22 -38.20
C ASP A 233 7.50 -20.51 -37.53
N ARG A 234 8.39 -20.43 -36.52
CA ARG A 234 8.84 -21.58 -35.72
C ARG A 234 7.67 -22.22 -34.95
N VAL A 235 6.82 -21.41 -34.31
CA VAL A 235 5.62 -21.92 -33.61
C VAL A 235 4.68 -22.66 -34.55
N PHE A 236 4.43 -22.10 -35.74
CA PHE A 236 3.52 -22.76 -36.70
C PHE A 236 4.15 -23.99 -37.36
N ALA A 237 5.46 -23.99 -37.62
CA ALA A 237 6.18 -25.18 -38.08
C ALA A 237 6.09 -26.31 -37.04
N PHE A 238 6.29 -26.00 -35.75
CA PHE A 238 6.12 -26.98 -34.69
C PHE A 238 4.72 -27.61 -34.64
N LEU A 239 3.65 -26.83 -34.93
CA LEU A 239 2.28 -27.34 -35.04
C LEU A 239 2.07 -28.21 -36.30
N ASP A 240 2.70 -27.83 -37.41
CA ASP A 240 2.55 -28.55 -38.68
C ASP A 240 3.16 -29.96 -38.62
N GLU A 241 4.28 -30.10 -37.90
CA GLU A 241 4.94 -31.38 -37.62
C GLU A 241 4.15 -32.27 -36.65
N ARG A 242 3.21 -31.72 -35.85
CA ARG A 242 2.49 -32.44 -34.79
C ARG A 242 0.97 -32.34 -34.92
N PRO A 243 0.33 -33.27 -35.68
CA PRO A 243 -1.11 -33.22 -36.00
C PRO A 243 -2.02 -33.07 -34.77
N ALA A 244 -1.67 -33.70 -33.64
CA ALA A 244 -2.44 -33.61 -32.39
C ALA A 244 -2.53 -32.20 -31.82
N LEU A 245 -1.56 -31.34 -32.13
CA LEU A 245 -1.50 -29.96 -31.62
C LEU A 245 -2.16 -28.94 -32.55
N ARG A 246 -2.59 -29.33 -33.76
CA ARG A 246 -3.20 -28.41 -34.73
C ARG A 246 -4.47 -27.74 -34.24
N ARG A 247 -5.14 -28.31 -33.24
CA ARG A 247 -6.29 -27.68 -32.54
C ARG A 247 -5.98 -26.32 -31.98
N TRP A 248 -4.72 -26.03 -31.62
CA TRP A 248 -4.27 -24.74 -31.05
C TRP A 248 -4.03 -23.65 -32.09
N ARG A 249 -4.00 -24.00 -33.39
CA ARG A 249 -3.71 -23.06 -34.48
C ARG A 249 -4.61 -21.82 -34.51
N PRO A 250 -5.93 -21.88 -34.28
CA PRO A 250 -6.78 -20.68 -34.24
C PRO A 250 -6.44 -19.76 -33.06
N VAL A 251 -6.12 -20.31 -31.90
CA VAL A 251 -5.74 -19.56 -30.71
C VAL A 251 -4.40 -18.85 -30.95
N LEU A 252 -3.39 -19.58 -31.44
CA LEU A 252 -2.07 -19.01 -31.71
C LEU A 252 -2.08 -18.01 -32.87
N PHE A 253 -2.91 -18.18 -33.86
CA PHE A 253 -3.12 -17.19 -34.93
C PHE A 253 -3.67 -15.86 -34.34
N ARG A 254 -4.62 -15.94 -33.42
CA ARG A 254 -5.12 -14.78 -32.70
C ARG A 254 -4.00 -14.14 -31.89
N ARG A 255 -3.23 -14.91 -31.12
CA ARG A 255 -2.10 -14.38 -30.29
C ARG A 255 -1.04 -13.72 -31.16
N MET A 256 -0.72 -14.30 -32.30
CA MET A 256 0.16 -13.68 -33.31
C MET A 256 -0.38 -12.30 -33.74
N LEU A 257 -1.65 -12.19 -34.07
CA LEU A 257 -2.27 -10.91 -34.44
C LEU A 257 -2.20 -9.88 -33.33
N ASP A 258 -2.51 -10.28 -32.09
CA ASP A 258 -2.42 -9.41 -30.91
C ASP A 258 -0.98 -8.91 -30.70
N HIS A 259 0.00 -9.77 -30.91
CA HIS A 259 1.42 -9.41 -30.78
C HIS A 259 1.85 -8.47 -31.92
N LEU A 260 1.52 -8.76 -33.16
CA LEU A 260 1.81 -7.88 -34.30
C LEU A 260 1.17 -6.49 -34.15
N VAL A 261 -0.08 -6.44 -33.67
CA VAL A 261 -0.76 -5.17 -33.35
C VAL A 261 -0.01 -4.43 -32.24
N THR A 262 0.45 -5.15 -31.21
CA THR A 262 1.18 -4.55 -30.07
C THR A 262 2.51 -3.97 -30.53
N VAL A 263 3.29 -4.70 -31.33
CA VAL A 263 4.57 -4.21 -31.88
C VAL A 263 4.34 -2.97 -32.75
N TYR A 264 3.34 -3.03 -33.64
CA TYR A 264 3.06 -1.92 -34.54
C TYR A 264 2.48 -0.68 -33.83
N ALA A 265 1.61 -0.88 -32.84
CA ALA A 265 0.95 0.21 -32.13
C ALA A 265 1.91 1.05 -31.28
N ARG A 266 2.98 0.46 -30.74
CA ARG A 266 3.98 1.15 -29.96
C ARG A 266 4.89 2.00 -30.84
N ARG A 267 5.10 3.30 -30.48
CA ARG A 267 5.91 4.23 -31.26
C ARG A 267 7.42 4.02 -31.08
N ASP A 268 7.78 3.47 -29.95
CA ASP A 268 9.13 3.24 -29.45
C ASP A 268 9.74 1.91 -29.94
N ARG A 269 9.01 1.05 -30.65
CA ARG A 269 9.51 -0.22 -31.14
C ARG A 269 10.09 -0.15 -32.56
N LEU A 270 9.32 0.31 -33.52
CA LEU A 270 9.70 0.30 -34.93
C LEU A 270 10.21 1.66 -35.41
N PRO A 271 11.35 1.72 -36.12
CA PRO A 271 11.78 2.91 -36.83
C PRO A 271 10.68 3.46 -37.75
N ARG A 272 10.62 4.80 -37.89
CA ARG A 272 9.54 5.43 -38.68
C ARG A 272 9.49 4.92 -40.12
N GLY A 273 10.66 4.70 -40.77
CA GLY A 273 10.79 4.21 -42.14
C GLY A 273 10.30 2.75 -42.32
N SER A 274 10.54 1.91 -41.31
CA SER A 274 10.30 0.46 -41.38
C SER A 274 8.83 0.07 -41.09
N ARG A 275 7.99 1.00 -40.61
CA ARG A 275 6.61 0.70 -40.19
C ARG A 275 5.71 0.19 -41.33
N ALA A 276 5.89 0.76 -42.54
CA ALA A 276 5.12 0.29 -43.72
C ALA A 276 5.58 -1.12 -44.19
N ALA A 277 6.88 -1.37 -44.12
CA ALA A 277 7.45 -2.69 -44.42
C ALA A 277 6.94 -3.75 -43.42
N PHE A 278 6.90 -3.41 -42.11
CA PHE A 278 6.36 -4.29 -41.08
C PHE A 278 4.91 -4.72 -41.41
N LEU A 279 4.03 -3.78 -41.76
CA LEU A 279 2.63 -4.15 -42.10
C LEU A 279 2.51 -4.95 -43.39
N ARG A 280 3.38 -4.71 -44.40
CA ARG A 280 3.40 -5.56 -45.60
C ARG A 280 3.79 -6.99 -45.22
N ARG A 281 4.83 -7.19 -44.42
CA ARG A 281 5.24 -8.51 -43.92
C ARG A 281 4.15 -9.15 -43.05
N ALA A 282 3.51 -8.36 -42.16
CA ALA A 282 2.39 -8.81 -41.33
C ALA A 282 1.21 -9.31 -42.19
N ARG A 283 0.86 -8.59 -43.28
CA ARG A 283 -0.17 -9.05 -44.23
C ARG A 283 0.16 -10.40 -44.90
N ALA A 284 1.40 -10.54 -45.38
CA ALA A 284 1.87 -11.78 -45.97
C ALA A 284 1.83 -12.94 -44.96
N HIS A 285 2.30 -12.68 -43.75
CA HIS A 285 2.35 -13.64 -42.67
C HIS A 285 0.95 -14.10 -42.23
N CYS A 286 0.00 -13.16 -42.09
CA CYS A 286 -1.40 -13.46 -41.78
C CYS A 286 -2.08 -14.29 -42.87
N ARG A 287 -1.69 -14.15 -44.15
CA ARG A 287 -2.19 -15.00 -45.25
C ARG A 287 -1.63 -16.40 -45.15
N ARG A 288 -0.34 -16.54 -44.88
CA ARG A 288 0.37 -17.82 -44.79
C ARG A 288 -0.19 -18.71 -43.67
N HIS A 289 -0.44 -18.12 -42.48
CA HIS A 289 -0.84 -18.85 -41.29
C HIS A 289 -2.34 -18.77 -40.99
N ARG A 290 -3.17 -18.33 -41.92
CA ARG A 290 -4.60 -18.13 -41.74
C ARG A 290 -5.27 -19.33 -41.09
N ALA A 291 -5.98 -19.10 -39.97
CA ALA A 291 -6.81 -20.11 -39.31
C ALA A 291 -8.26 -19.60 -39.18
N PRO A 292 -9.26 -20.36 -39.70
CA PRO A 292 -10.67 -20.06 -39.44
C PRO A 292 -11.01 -20.33 -37.96
N GLY A 293 -12.06 -19.65 -37.44
CA GLY A 293 -12.56 -19.91 -36.09
C GLY A 293 -11.90 -19.07 -34.96
N ALA A 294 -10.94 -18.16 -35.26
CA ALA A 294 -10.38 -17.29 -34.27
C ALA A 294 -11.41 -16.24 -33.78
N SER A 295 -11.97 -16.43 -32.61
CA SER A 295 -12.87 -15.45 -31.96
C SER A 295 -12.11 -14.20 -31.51
N VAL A 296 -12.60 -12.99 -31.85
CA VAL A 296 -11.97 -11.74 -31.58
C VAL A 296 -13.00 -10.70 -31.08
N SER A 297 -12.71 -9.97 -30.02
CA SER A 297 -13.58 -8.89 -29.56
C SER A 297 -13.78 -7.83 -30.65
N ALA A 298 -14.97 -7.16 -30.66
CA ALA A 298 -15.30 -6.16 -31.68
C ALA A 298 -14.25 -5.02 -31.76
N ARG A 299 -13.66 -4.64 -30.64
CA ARG A 299 -12.62 -3.58 -30.56
C ARG A 299 -11.28 -4.04 -31.14
N ALA A 300 -10.86 -5.27 -30.85
CA ALA A 300 -9.64 -5.84 -31.41
C ALA A 300 -9.78 -6.14 -32.90
N ARG A 301 -10.98 -6.49 -33.36
CA ARG A 301 -11.31 -6.84 -34.77
C ARG A 301 -10.89 -5.74 -35.74
N VAL A 302 -11.12 -4.46 -35.42
CA VAL A 302 -10.73 -3.30 -36.26
C VAL A 302 -9.21 -3.26 -36.45
N HIS A 303 -8.44 -3.37 -35.37
CA HIS A 303 -6.97 -3.34 -35.43
C HIS A 303 -6.41 -4.57 -36.15
N HIS A 304 -6.94 -5.74 -35.87
CA HIS A 304 -6.58 -7.00 -36.55
C HIS A 304 -6.85 -6.92 -38.07
N THR A 305 -8.00 -6.38 -38.46
CA THR A 305 -8.35 -6.22 -39.90
C THR A 305 -7.37 -5.28 -40.58
N MET A 306 -6.97 -4.17 -39.95
CA MET A 306 -6.01 -3.25 -40.53
C MET A 306 -4.62 -3.85 -40.70
N VAL A 307 -4.15 -4.61 -39.69
CA VAL A 307 -2.86 -5.30 -39.79
C VAL A 307 -2.93 -6.40 -40.88
N ARG A 308 -4.00 -7.21 -40.88
CA ARG A 308 -4.25 -8.24 -41.90
C ARG A 308 -4.30 -7.71 -43.32
N LEU A 309 -4.85 -6.52 -43.54
CA LEU A 309 -4.95 -5.89 -44.86
C LEU A 309 -3.76 -5.00 -45.21
N GLY A 310 -2.84 -4.74 -44.28
CA GLY A 310 -1.69 -3.87 -44.46
C GLY A 310 -2.03 -2.38 -44.62
N LEU A 311 -3.13 -1.91 -44.04
CA LEU A 311 -3.67 -0.56 -44.23
C LEU A 311 -2.96 0.48 -43.38
N HIS A 312 -1.69 0.78 -43.70
CA HIS A 312 -0.85 1.71 -42.96
C HIS A 312 -1.44 3.14 -42.85
N ARG A 313 -1.90 3.73 -43.97
CA ARG A 313 -2.47 5.08 -44.02
C ARG A 313 -3.75 5.18 -43.20
N THR A 314 -4.65 4.22 -43.35
CA THR A 314 -5.94 4.15 -42.63
C THR A 314 -5.71 3.98 -41.12
N TYR A 315 -4.76 3.14 -40.72
CA TYR A 315 -4.40 2.96 -39.31
C TYR A 315 -3.88 4.27 -38.70
N ARG A 316 -3.02 5.01 -39.43
CA ARG A 316 -2.53 6.34 -39.00
C ARG A 316 -3.66 7.36 -38.87
N ALA A 317 -4.57 7.42 -39.85
CA ALA A 317 -5.70 8.34 -39.84
C ALA A 317 -6.64 8.09 -38.66
N LEU A 318 -7.03 6.82 -38.41
CA LEU A 318 -7.87 6.45 -37.29
C LEU A 318 -7.21 6.71 -35.93
N ARG A 319 -5.91 6.47 -35.82
CA ARG A 319 -5.16 6.79 -34.61
C ARG A 319 -5.11 8.29 -34.37
N LEU A 320 -4.91 9.11 -35.40
CA LEU A 320 -4.94 10.56 -35.31
C LEU A 320 -6.33 11.04 -34.89
N ALA A 321 -7.39 10.53 -35.52
CA ALA A 321 -8.76 10.83 -35.15
C ALA A 321 -9.08 10.45 -33.70
N ALA A 322 -8.61 9.27 -33.21
CA ALA A 322 -8.76 8.83 -31.84
C ALA A 322 -8.01 9.76 -30.85
N VAL A 323 -6.80 10.24 -31.20
CA VAL A 323 -6.03 11.20 -30.40
C VAL A 323 -6.73 12.54 -30.36
N LEU A 324 -7.21 13.06 -31.51
CA LEU A 324 -7.96 14.29 -31.57
C LEU A 324 -9.27 14.20 -30.77
N ARG A 325 -10.03 13.12 -30.92
CA ARG A 325 -11.25 12.88 -30.12
C ARG A 325 -10.96 12.86 -28.61
N ARG A 326 -9.88 12.23 -28.17
CA ARG A 326 -9.48 12.21 -26.74
C ARG A 326 -9.05 13.61 -26.27
N ARG A 327 -8.39 14.40 -27.12
CA ARG A 327 -8.06 15.81 -26.81
C ARG A 327 -9.33 16.65 -26.70
N TRP A 328 -10.25 16.52 -27.65
CA TRP A 328 -11.54 17.21 -27.62
C TRP A 328 -12.40 16.80 -26.42
N ALA A 329 -12.48 15.50 -26.12
CA ALA A 329 -13.19 15.02 -24.94
C ALA A 329 -12.60 15.57 -23.62
N ARG A 330 -11.27 15.71 -23.54
CA ARG A 330 -10.62 16.33 -22.38
C ARG A 330 -10.88 17.82 -22.28
N ILE A 331 -10.89 18.54 -23.40
CA ILE A 331 -11.20 19.97 -23.46
C ILE A 331 -12.69 20.19 -23.16
N ALA A 332 -13.58 19.45 -23.82
CA ALA A 332 -15.02 19.52 -23.59
C ALA A 332 -15.42 19.15 -22.16
N GLY A 333 -14.75 18.16 -21.55
CA GLY A 333 -14.98 17.81 -20.15
C GLY A 333 -14.40 18.81 -19.13
N ARG A 334 -13.42 19.63 -19.55
CA ARG A 334 -12.82 20.68 -18.69
C ARG A 334 -13.57 22.01 -18.78
N LEU A 335 -14.16 22.33 -19.94
CA LEU A 335 -14.86 23.60 -20.16
C LEU A 335 -16.03 23.81 -19.19
N PRO A 336 -16.95 22.86 -18.97
CA PRO A 336 -18.02 23.03 -17.98
C PRO A 336 -17.47 23.18 -16.55
N ARG A 337 -16.40 22.46 -16.21
CA ARG A 337 -15.72 22.58 -14.90
C ARG A 337 -15.05 23.94 -14.72
N ALA A 338 -14.41 24.46 -15.76
CA ALA A 338 -13.77 25.78 -15.74
C ALA A 338 -14.81 26.91 -15.64
N LEU A 339 -15.92 26.83 -16.39
CA LEU A 339 -17.03 27.79 -16.33
C LEU A 339 -17.71 27.74 -14.96
N ARG A 340 -17.98 26.53 -14.44
CA ARG A 340 -18.51 26.35 -13.07
C ARG A 340 -17.57 26.94 -12.02
N GLY A 341 -16.26 26.70 -12.14
CA GLY A 341 -15.25 27.28 -11.25
C GLY A 341 -15.18 28.80 -11.34
N ALA A 342 -15.32 29.38 -12.53
CA ALA A 342 -15.38 30.84 -12.71
C ALA A 342 -16.66 31.44 -12.10
N ALA A 343 -17.82 30.81 -12.34
CA ALA A 343 -19.06 31.22 -11.74
C ALA A 343 -19.04 31.18 -10.21
N LEU A 344 -18.47 30.11 -9.63
CA LEU A 344 -18.30 29.98 -8.17
C LEU A 344 -17.35 31.05 -7.61
N ARG A 345 -16.24 31.37 -8.30
CA ARG A 345 -15.34 32.46 -7.88
C ARG A 345 -16.04 33.81 -7.91
N LEU A 346 -16.83 34.08 -8.97
CA LEU A 346 -17.62 35.31 -9.04
C LEU A 346 -18.68 35.36 -7.94
N HIS A 347 -19.41 34.27 -7.72
CA HIS A 347 -20.34 34.12 -6.62
C HIS A 347 -19.69 34.37 -5.26
N TYR A 348 -18.52 33.78 -5.00
CA TYR A 348 -17.79 33.99 -3.74
C TYR A 348 -17.36 35.43 -3.57
N ARG A 349 -16.84 36.10 -4.63
CA ARG A 349 -16.52 37.53 -4.60
C ARG A 349 -17.74 38.39 -4.25
N PHE A 350 -18.89 38.10 -4.87
CA PHE A 350 -20.15 38.78 -4.54
C PHE A 350 -20.55 38.54 -3.08
N GLN A 351 -20.54 37.32 -2.61
CA GLN A 351 -20.87 36.99 -1.21
C GLN A 351 -19.98 37.72 -0.19
N ARG A 352 -18.75 37.99 -0.54
CA ARG A 352 -17.81 38.77 0.30
C ARG A 352 -18.16 40.27 0.39
N LEU A 353 -18.97 40.79 -0.49
CA LEU A 353 -19.47 42.17 -0.41
C LEU A 353 -20.66 42.30 0.57
N LEU A 354 -21.35 41.21 0.85
CA LEU A 354 -22.49 41.19 1.78
C LEU A 354 -22.01 41.23 3.24
N PRO A 355 -22.82 41.71 4.20
CA PRO A 355 -22.46 41.79 5.61
C PRO A 355 -22.00 40.43 6.18
N LEU A 356 -20.97 40.47 7.05
CA LEU A 356 -20.55 39.32 7.86
C LEU A 356 -21.68 39.01 8.87
N ARG A 357 -21.86 37.70 9.16
CA ARG A 357 -22.84 37.25 10.14
C ARG A 357 -22.10 36.75 11.38
N ALA A 358 -22.16 37.55 12.46
CA ALA A 358 -21.54 37.24 13.73
C ALA A 358 -22.15 36.01 14.41
N ASP A 359 -23.42 35.69 14.07
CA ASP A 359 -24.19 34.56 14.57
C ASP A 359 -23.92 33.24 13.82
N ARG A 360 -22.80 33.10 13.09
CA ARG A 360 -22.52 31.89 12.28
C ARG A 360 -21.10 31.37 12.42
N ALA A 361 -21.01 30.04 12.55
CA ALA A 361 -19.79 29.26 12.52
C ALA A 361 -19.84 28.17 11.46
N VAL A 362 -18.71 27.91 10.77
CA VAL A 362 -18.53 26.80 9.84
C VAL A 362 -17.45 25.87 10.38
N PHE A 363 -17.79 24.61 10.44
CA PHE A 363 -16.90 23.55 10.93
C PHE A 363 -16.51 22.59 9.79
N ALA A 364 -15.25 22.16 9.80
CA ALA A 364 -14.74 21.12 8.90
C ALA A 364 -13.77 20.22 9.66
N ALA A 365 -14.01 18.92 9.60
CA ALA A 365 -13.13 17.93 10.18
C ALA A 365 -12.66 16.94 9.11
N ASP A 366 -11.42 16.45 9.23
CA ASP A 366 -10.77 15.46 8.38
C ASP A 366 -10.97 15.71 6.87
N GLY A 367 -10.83 16.97 6.43
CA GLY A 367 -11.01 17.32 5.02
C GLY A 367 -12.44 17.12 4.49
N GLY A 368 -13.45 17.17 5.35
CA GLY A 368 -14.86 16.99 5.01
C GLY A 368 -15.31 15.52 5.00
N ARG A 369 -14.64 14.64 5.74
CA ARG A 369 -15.01 13.23 5.88
C ARG A 369 -16.05 12.97 6.96
N GLY A 370 -16.47 13.98 7.73
CA GLY A 370 -17.57 13.81 8.67
C GLY A 370 -17.54 14.73 9.87
N HIS A 371 -18.32 14.37 10.90
CA HIS A 371 -18.38 15.04 12.19
C HIS A 371 -17.42 14.36 13.16
N GLY A 372 -16.64 15.13 13.91
CA GLY A 372 -15.76 14.56 14.94
C GLY A 372 -14.49 15.37 15.17
N GLY A 373 -13.54 14.77 15.86
CA GLY A 373 -12.27 15.37 16.22
C GLY A 373 -12.42 16.61 17.09
N ASP A 374 -11.39 17.48 17.10
CA ASP A 374 -11.41 18.72 17.86
C ASP A 374 -12.49 19.70 17.38
N PRO A 375 -12.76 19.84 16.05
CA PRO A 375 -13.89 20.66 15.59
C PRO A 375 -15.24 20.22 16.15
N GLY A 376 -15.49 18.90 16.29
CA GLY A 376 -16.72 18.38 16.86
C GLY A 376 -16.90 18.70 18.33
N ALA A 377 -15.82 18.56 19.11
CA ALA A 377 -15.82 18.94 20.52
C ALA A 377 -16.05 20.45 20.71
N LEU A 378 -15.40 21.27 19.88
CA LEU A 378 -15.61 22.72 19.88
C LEU A 378 -17.03 23.12 19.50
N GLU A 379 -17.68 22.42 18.54
CA GLU A 379 -19.08 22.68 18.22
C GLU A 379 -20.00 22.34 19.39
N SER A 380 -19.74 21.22 20.09
CA SER A 380 -20.55 20.84 21.27
C SER A 380 -20.46 21.90 22.37
N ALA A 381 -19.24 22.33 22.71
CA ALA A 381 -19.05 23.41 23.68
C ALA A 381 -19.65 24.75 23.19
N LEU A 382 -19.57 25.05 21.90
CA LEU A 382 -20.17 26.27 21.33
C LEU A 382 -21.69 26.26 21.45
N ARG A 383 -22.35 25.14 21.23
CA ARG A 383 -23.81 25.04 21.38
C ARG A 383 -24.26 25.24 22.81
N GLU A 384 -23.45 24.82 23.77
CA GLU A 384 -23.74 24.98 25.20
C GLU A 384 -23.51 26.42 25.66
N LEU A 385 -22.34 27.00 25.33
CA LEU A 385 -21.89 28.29 25.87
C LEU A 385 -22.40 29.49 25.03
N ALA A 386 -22.65 29.30 23.73
CA ALA A 386 -23.07 30.35 22.81
C ALA A 386 -24.19 29.85 21.87
N PRO A 387 -25.38 29.45 22.37
CA PRO A 387 -26.46 28.84 21.58
C PRO A 387 -27.03 29.75 20.50
N HIS A 388 -26.77 31.05 20.56
CA HIS A 388 -27.14 32.02 19.52
C HIS A 388 -26.28 31.88 18.24
N VAL A 389 -25.13 31.23 18.29
CA VAL A 389 -24.26 31.00 17.12
C VAL A 389 -24.69 29.74 16.38
N ARG A 390 -25.16 29.92 15.17
CA ARG A 390 -25.63 28.83 14.29
C ARG A 390 -24.48 28.13 13.60
N THR A 391 -24.43 26.84 13.77
CA THR A 391 -23.35 26.01 13.21
C THR A 391 -23.71 25.40 11.85
N ALA A 392 -22.70 25.18 11.00
CA ALA A 392 -22.83 24.45 9.74
C ALA A 392 -21.58 23.59 9.50
N TRP A 393 -21.77 22.38 8.95
CA TRP A 393 -20.70 21.42 8.73
C TRP A 393 -20.38 21.24 7.26
N VAL A 394 -19.10 21.30 6.93
CA VAL A 394 -18.58 20.95 5.61
C VAL A 394 -18.36 19.45 5.55
N ALA A 395 -19.17 18.73 4.74
CA ALA A 395 -19.01 17.30 4.55
C ALA A 395 -19.35 16.88 3.13
N ARG A 396 -18.65 15.86 2.63
CA ARG A 396 -18.98 15.24 1.34
C ARG A 396 -20.26 14.39 1.48
N PRO A 397 -21.05 14.22 0.39
CA PRO A 397 -22.32 13.49 0.45
C PRO A 397 -22.22 12.09 1.05
N GLU A 398 -21.13 11.36 0.74
CA GLU A 398 -20.86 10.00 1.26
C GLU A 398 -20.71 9.93 2.78
N HIS A 399 -20.38 11.05 3.43
CA HIS A 399 -20.18 11.16 4.88
C HIS A 399 -21.31 11.89 5.61
N HIS A 400 -22.43 12.21 4.93
CA HIS A 400 -23.55 12.90 5.56
C HIS A 400 -24.20 12.10 6.70
N HIS A 401 -24.06 10.78 6.69
CA HIS A 401 -24.57 9.91 7.75
C HIS A 401 -23.86 10.09 9.09
N THR A 402 -22.63 10.63 9.09
CA THR A 402 -21.87 10.88 10.33
C THR A 402 -22.27 12.18 11.03
N LEU A 403 -22.99 13.07 10.35
CA LEU A 403 -23.41 14.36 10.89
C LEU A 403 -24.67 14.23 11.74
N PRO A 404 -24.80 15.00 12.84
CA PRO A 404 -26.04 15.09 13.60
C PRO A 404 -27.23 15.40 12.69
N PRO A 405 -28.42 14.81 12.92
CA PRO A 405 -29.58 15.00 12.03
C PRO A 405 -29.97 16.47 11.82
N ALA A 406 -29.84 17.30 12.85
CA ALA A 406 -30.17 18.72 12.83
C ALA A 406 -29.05 19.62 12.26
N ALA A 407 -27.86 19.07 11.94
CA ALA A 407 -26.73 19.85 11.47
C ALA A 407 -26.97 20.37 10.05
N ARG A 408 -26.72 21.66 9.84
CA ARG A 408 -26.72 22.26 8.50
C ARG A 408 -25.53 21.76 7.69
N ARG A 409 -25.79 21.07 6.57
CA ARG A 409 -24.80 20.41 5.73
C ARG A 409 -24.35 21.32 4.59
N LEU A 410 -23.05 21.40 4.36
CA LEU A 410 -22.42 22.17 3.28
C LEU A 410 -21.54 21.22 2.45
N VAL A 411 -21.95 20.96 1.21
CA VAL A 411 -21.16 20.12 0.29
C VAL A 411 -19.99 20.93 -0.27
N PRO A 412 -18.74 20.45 -0.14
CA PRO A 412 -17.55 21.13 -0.66
C PRO A 412 -17.69 21.57 -2.12
N GLY A 413 -17.25 22.80 -2.44
CA GLY A 413 -17.26 23.31 -3.81
C GLY A 413 -18.63 23.74 -4.35
N THR A 414 -19.69 23.81 -3.51
CA THR A 414 -21.00 24.34 -3.90
C THR A 414 -21.11 25.84 -3.61
N ALA A 415 -22.10 26.52 -4.21
CA ALA A 415 -22.39 27.91 -3.94
C ALA A 415 -22.76 28.14 -2.46
N ALA A 416 -23.51 27.21 -1.85
CA ALA A 416 -23.87 27.26 -0.43
C ALA A 416 -22.63 27.23 0.48
N HIS A 417 -21.65 26.35 0.17
CA HIS A 417 -20.37 26.28 0.87
C HIS A 417 -19.59 27.59 0.76
N TRP A 418 -19.42 28.13 -0.45
CA TRP A 418 -18.73 29.40 -0.65
C TRP A 418 -19.42 30.58 0.01
N SER A 419 -20.77 30.60 0.00
CA SER A 419 -21.55 31.61 0.74
C SER A 419 -21.33 31.52 2.25
N ALA A 420 -21.30 30.32 2.80
CA ALA A 420 -21.05 30.11 4.23
C ALA A 420 -19.64 30.57 4.61
N LEU A 421 -18.61 30.16 3.85
CA LEU A 421 -17.23 30.62 4.06
C LEU A 421 -17.08 32.15 3.96
N ALA A 422 -17.79 32.81 3.03
CA ALA A 422 -17.71 34.26 2.84
C ALA A 422 -18.37 35.05 3.96
N ARG A 423 -19.36 34.48 4.63
CA ARG A 423 -20.29 35.27 5.49
C ARG A 423 -20.29 34.84 6.97
N SER A 424 -19.72 33.70 7.34
CA SER A 424 -19.64 33.28 8.75
C SER A 424 -18.50 33.96 9.47
N ALA A 425 -18.74 34.35 10.73
CA ALA A 425 -17.72 35.00 11.55
C ALA A 425 -16.62 34.00 12.00
N TYR A 426 -17.00 32.74 12.25
CA TYR A 426 -16.08 31.74 12.78
C TYR A 426 -15.90 30.61 11.76
N LEU A 427 -14.65 30.25 11.51
CA LEU A 427 -14.25 29.11 10.69
C LEU A 427 -13.35 28.21 11.54
N VAL A 428 -13.74 26.97 11.73
CA VAL A 428 -13.02 25.98 12.57
C VAL A 428 -12.65 24.77 11.72
N THR A 429 -11.37 24.42 11.68
CA THR A 429 -10.91 23.27 10.87
C THR A 429 -9.67 22.60 11.45
N ASP A 430 -9.50 21.30 11.22
CA ASP A 430 -8.29 20.53 11.48
C ASP A 430 -7.44 20.28 10.22
N ALA A 431 -8.00 20.62 9.06
CA ALA A 431 -7.37 20.44 7.75
C ALA A 431 -6.82 21.76 7.20
N ASP A 432 -6.10 21.65 6.08
CA ASP A 432 -5.59 22.81 5.36
C ASP A 432 -6.73 23.73 4.89
N VAL A 433 -6.42 25.01 4.81
CA VAL A 433 -7.38 26.03 4.36
C VAL A 433 -7.82 25.77 2.94
N VAL A 434 -9.14 25.88 2.70
CA VAL A 434 -9.74 25.64 1.38
C VAL A 434 -9.11 26.57 0.34
N PRO A 435 -8.61 26.03 -0.80
CA PRO A 435 -7.99 26.83 -1.86
C PRO A 435 -8.89 27.96 -2.36
N GLY A 436 -8.36 29.17 -2.36
CA GLY A 436 -9.09 30.36 -2.79
C GLY A 436 -9.96 31.00 -1.71
N LEU A 437 -9.94 30.49 -0.49
CA LEU A 437 -10.47 31.21 0.66
C LEU A 437 -9.65 32.50 0.86
N VAL A 438 -10.33 33.62 1.05
CA VAL A 438 -9.72 34.90 1.43
C VAL A 438 -10.48 35.41 2.64
N LYS A 439 -9.82 35.36 3.79
CA LYS A 439 -10.40 35.80 5.06
C LYS A 439 -10.75 37.28 5.04
N ARG A 440 -11.84 37.64 5.65
CA ARG A 440 -12.32 39.02 5.75
C ARG A 440 -11.96 39.61 7.13
N LYS A 441 -11.88 40.93 7.22
CA LYS A 441 -11.80 41.63 8.49
C LYS A 441 -13.02 41.28 9.36
N GLY A 442 -12.79 40.81 10.58
CA GLY A 442 -13.83 40.36 11.51
C GLY A 442 -14.19 38.87 11.37
N GLN A 443 -13.58 38.12 10.44
CA GLN A 443 -13.62 36.65 10.48
C GLN A 443 -12.49 36.11 11.32
N VAL A 444 -12.80 35.08 12.09
CA VAL A 444 -11.85 34.33 12.93
C VAL A 444 -11.70 32.93 12.39
N LEU A 445 -10.47 32.51 12.11
CA LEU A 445 -10.15 31.17 11.70
C LEU A 445 -9.36 30.46 12.82
N VAL A 446 -9.94 29.37 13.31
CA VAL A 446 -9.36 28.50 14.34
C VAL A 446 -8.87 27.21 13.68
N GLN A 447 -7.57 26.97 13.76
CA GLN A 447 -6.94 25.73 13.33
C GLN A 447 -6.72 24.81 14.52
N THR A 448 -7.25 23.58 14.48
CA THR A 448 -7.10 22.64 15.59
C THR A 448 -6.01 21.60 15.36
N ARG A 449 -5.51 21.49 14.13
CA ARG A 449 -4.56 20.44 13.71
C ARG A 449 -5.08 19.03 14.05
N ARG A 450 -4.31 17.97 13.71
CA ARG A 450 -4.80 16.59 13.85
C ARG A 450 -4.25 15.82 15.05
N GLY A 451 -3.39 16.41 15.85
CA GLY A 451 -2.80 15.73 17.01
C GLY A 451 -1.46 16.34 17.40
N THR A 452 -0.89 15.83 18.48
CA THR A 452 0.50 16.11 18.86
C THR A 452 1.43 15.50 17.81
N PRO A 453 2.35 16.28 17.21
CA PRO A 453 3.22 15.78 16.15
C PRO A 453 4.33 14.88 16.69
N LEU A 454 4.45 13.68 16.17
CA LEU A 454 5.61 12.80 16.32
C LEU A 454 6.50 12.87 15.10
N GLY A 455 5.95 12.56 13.93
CA GLY A 455 6.67 12.69 12.65
C GLY A 455 6.79 14.14 12.20
N HIS A 456 7.77 14.42 11.34
CA HIS A 456 7.98 15.75 10.78
C HIS A 456 6.72 16.27 10.08
N GLU A 457 6.42 17.56 10.26
CA GLU A 457 5.25 18.24 9.71
C GLU A 457 5.67 19.59 9.07
N GLY A 458 4.79 20.19 8.28
CA GLY A 458 4.98 21.51 7.72
C GLY A 458 6.31 21.66 6.97
N LEU A 459 7.08 22.71 7.32
CA LEU A 459 8.35 23.02 6.64
C LEU A 459 9.46 21.99 6.88
N ASP A 460 9.44 21.23 7.98
CA ASP A 460 10.46 20.20 8.22
C ASP A 460 10.39 19.06 7.20
N LEU A 461 9.27 18.91 6.49
CA LEU A 461 9.14 17.96 5.37
C LEU A 461 9.97 18.35 4.14
N LEU A 462 10.50 19.57 4.04
CA LEU A 462 11.38 19.98 2.94
C LEU A 462 12.60 19.06 2.81
N GLU A 463 13.10 18.57 3.94
CA GLU A 463 14.24 17.66 4.01
C GLU A 463 13.84 16.18 3.81
N ARG A 464 12.56 15.88 3.66
CA ARG A 464 12.00 14.52 3.56
C ARG A 464 11.17 14.35 2.26
N PRO A 465 11.81 14.26 1.07
CA PRO A 465 11.11 14.28 -0.23
C PRO A 465 10.10 13.13 -0.41
N ALA A 466 10.32 12.00 0.26
CA ALA A 466 9.40 10.86 0.19
C ALA A 466 8.05 11.17 0.85
N ALA A 467 8.06 11.81 2.01
CA ALA A 467 6.87 12.22 2.76
C ALA A 467 6.27 13.53 2.22
N ALA A 468 7.10 14.42 1.65
CA ALA A 468 6.68 15.71 1.09
C ALA A 468 6.06 15.63 -0.32
N ARG A 469 5.98 14.45 -0.92
CA ARG A 469 5.63 14.24 -2.35
C ARG A 469 4.40 15.02 -2.83
N ASP A 470 3.37 15.11 -2.01
CA ASP A 470 2.09 15.73 -2.35
C ASP A 470 1.89 17.09 -1.63
N THR A 471 2.95 17.63 -1.01
CA THR A 471 2.90 18.87 -0.25
C THR A 471 3.30 20.08 -1.11
N ASP A 472 2.39 21.03 -1.23
CA ASP A 472 2.66 22.35 -1.81
C ASP A 472 2.94 23.36 -0.66
N PHE A 473 4.22 23.59 -0.38
CA PHE A 473 4.64 24.42 0.75
C PHE A 473 4.23 25.90 0.63
N ALA A 474 4.22 26.44 -0.60
CA ALA A 474 3.78 27.82 -0.82
C ALA A 474 2.31 27.97 -0.43
N ARG A 475 1.48 27.02 -0.87
CA ARG A 475 0.06 26.97 -0.54
C ARG A 475 -0.21 26.68 0.94
N LEU A 476 0.62 25.84 1.57
CA LEU A 476 0.56 25.61 3.02
C LEU A 476 0.72 26.94 3.77
N LEU A 477 1.77 27.70 3.45
CA LEU A 477 2.05 28.98 4.10
C LEU A 477 0.98 30.06 3.80
N GLU A 478 0.45 30.12 2.55
CA GLU A 478 -0.72 30.98 2.24
C GLU A 478 -1.93 30.64 3.13
N GLY A 479 -2.12 29.38 3.47
CA GLY A 479 -3.14 28.93 4.41
C GLY A 479 -2.85 29.36 5.84
N VAL A 480 -1.61 29.19 6.28
CA VAL A 480 -1.14 29.58 7.63
C VAL A 480 -1.33 31.08 7.88
N ASP A 481 -1.08 31.93 6.89
CA ASP A 481 -1.27 33.39 6.98
C ASP A 481 -2.72 33.80 7.25
N GLN A 482 -3.69 32.88 7.09
CA GLN A 482 -5.10 33.13 7.37
C GLN A 482 -5.54 32.70 8.78
N TRP A 483 -4.71 31.96 9.52
CA TRP A 483 -5.04 31.52 10.87
C TRP A 483 -5.03 32.71 11.86
N ASP A 484 -6.00 32.75 12.78
CA ASP A 484 -6.00 33.66 13.92
C ASP A 484 -5.58 32.94 15.19
N TYR A 485 -6.05 31.69 15.33
CA TYR A 485 -5.75 30.84 16.47
C TYR A 485 -5.34 29.43 16.04
N VAL A 486 -4.39 28.87 16.77
CA VAL A 486 -4.03 27.45 16.68
C VAL A 486 -4.23 26.81 18.04
N VAL A 487 -5.03 25.75 18.11
CA VAL A 487 -5.22 24.99 19.35
C VAL A 487 -4.07 24.01 19.53
N SER A 488 -3.41 24.06 20.66
CA SER A 488 -2.27 23.22 21.02
C SER A 488 -2.55 22.41 22.28
N ALA A 489 -2.12 21.14 22.25
CA ALA A 489 -2.29 20.24 23.38
C ALA A 489 -1.28 20.49 24.52
N ASN A 490 -0.06 20.90 24.15
CA ASN A 490 1.08 20.92 25.06
C ASN A 490 2.24 21.74 24.49
N ARG A 491 3.24 21.98 25.29
CA ARG A 491 4.42 22.77 24.91
C ARG A 491 5.20 22.22 23.73
N HIS A 492 5.30 20.89 23.61
CA HIS A 492 5.94 20.25 22.45
C HIS A 492 5.20 20.62 21.16
N SER A 493 3.88 20.49 21.14
CA SER A 493 3.04 20.85 19.98
C SER A 493 3.16 22.33 19.65
N THR A 494 3.11 23.22 20.66
CA THR A 494 3.25 24.67 20.49
C THR A 494 4.55 25.03 19.77
N LEU A 495 5.68 24.60 20.31
CA LEU A 495 6.99 24.89 19.74
C LEU A 495 7.16 24.30 18.31
N THR A 496 6.62 23.11 18.09
CA THR A 496 6.67 22.47 16.77
C THR A 496 5.85 23.24 15.76
N TRP A 497 4.56 23.55 16.05
CA TRP A 497 3.70 24.25 15.10
C TRP A 497 4.19 25.65 14.77
N GLU A 498 4.67 26.42 15.75
CA GLU A 498 5.22 27.76 15.53
C GLU A 498 6.46 27.74 14.61
N ARG A 499 7.27 26.69 14.67
CA ARG A 499 8.45 26.51 13.83
C ARG A 499 8.08 26.01 12.41
N VAL A 500 7.21 24.99 12.28
CA VAL A 500 6.96 24.34 11.00
C VAL A 500 5.83 24.97 10.19
N CYS A 501 5.00 25.79 10.83
CA CYS A 501 3.92 26.58 10.22
C CYS A 501 4.02 28.04 10.71
N PRO A 502 5.13 28.76 10.42
CA PRO A 502 5.33 30.12 10.92
C PRO A 502 4.26 31.07 10.39
N GLY A 503 3.62 31.83 11.28
CA GLY A 503 2.54 32.76 10.95
C GLY A 503 2.26 33.76 12.07
N ARG A 504 1.24 34.61 11.88
CA ARG A 504 0.83 35.65 12.87
C ARG A 504 -0.36 35.25 13.73
N TYR A 505 -0.56 33.95 13.95
CA TYR A 505 -1.64 33.45 14.78
C TYR A 505 -1.25 33.43 16.28
N THR A 506 -2.26 33.31 17.13
CA THR A 506 -2.08 33.08 18.55
C THR A 506 -2.25 31.60 18.86
N THR A 507 -1.25 31.01 19.51
CA THR A 507 -1.35 29.62 19.99
C THR A 507 -2.14 29.56 21.28
N LEU A 508 -3.17 28.72 21.33
CA LEU A 508 -3.98 28.41 22.51
C LEU A 508 -3.55 27.06 23.08
N GLU A 509 -2.63 27.06 24.03
CA GLU A 509 -2.14 25.83 24.67
C GLU A 509 -3.08 25.45 25.83
N TYR A 510 -4.28 24.93 25.44
CA TYR A 510 -5.39 24.65 26.34
C TYR A 510 -5.74 23.18 26.48
N GLY A 511 -4.98 22.27 25.86
CA GLY A 511 -5.27 20.84 25.76
C GLY A 511 -6.01 20.48 24.46
N ARG A 512 -6.41 19.22 24.35
CA ARG A 512 -7.11 18.66 23.18
C ARG A 512 -8.61 18.69 23.38
N PRO A 513 -9.39 19.48 22.64
CA PRO A 513 -10.85 19.50 22.77
C PRO A 513 -11.53 18.14 22.69
N ARG A 514 -11.10 17.26 21.77
CA ARG A 514 -11.72 15.94 21.59
C ARG A 514 -11.50 15.00 22.78
N THR A 515 -10.43 15.18 23.55
CA THR A 515 -10.15 14.36 24.73
C THR A 515 -10.96 14.77 25.96
N ASP A 516 -11.66 15.91 25.93
CA ASP A 516 -12.57 16.32 27.02
C ASP A 516 -13.58 15.24 27.35
N ARG A 517 -14.02 14.47 26.34
CA ARG A 517 -14.94 13.35 26.49
C ARG A 517 -14.39 12.22 27.37
N PHE A 518 -13.09 12.11 27.54
CA PHE A 518 -12.47 11.12 28.41
C PHE A 518 -12.76 11.38 29.90
N HIS A 519 -13.11 12.60 30.25
CA HIS A 519 -13.43 13.04 31.61
C HIS A 519 -14.93 13.25 31.81
N THR A 520 -15.72 13.41 30.74
CA THR A 520 -17.16 13.67 30.81
C THR A 520 -18.03 12.44 30.55
N ALA A 521 -17.48 11.40 29.89
CA ALA A 521 -18.18 10.15 29.65
C ALA A 521 -18.41 9.39 30.97
N THR A 522 -19.53 8.67 31.04
CA THR A 522 -19.88 7.80 32.17
C THR A 522 -19.54 6.33 31.88
N GLY A 523 -19.47 5.51 32.92
CA GLY A 523 -19.33 4.05 32.76
C GLY A 523 -20.48 3.42 31.94
N ALA A 524 -21.68 3.99 32.03
CA ALA A 524 -22.83 3.55 31.22
C ALA A 524 -22.64 3.91 29.73
N ASP A 525 -22.00 5.03 29.42
CA ASP A 525 -21.65 5.38 28.02
C ASP A 525 -20.65 4.38 27.45
N VAL A 526 -19.62 4.03 28.23
CA VAL A 526 -18.62 3.03 27.84
C VAL A 526 -19.27 1.65 27.61
N ALA A 527 -20.18 1.22 28.50
CA ALA A 527 -20.88 -0.03 28.36
C ALA A 527 -21.71 -0.09 27.05
N ARG A 528 -22.48 0.98 26.76
CA ARG A 528 -23.25 1.10 25.50
C ARG A 528 -22.36 1.09 24.25
N LEU A 529 -21.20 1.77 24.31
CA LEU A 529 -20.24 1.75 23.19
C LEU A 529 -19.70 0.35 22.94
N ARG A 530 -19.32 -0.38 23.99
CA ARG A 530 -18.84 -1.76 23.87
C ARG A 530 -19.90 -2.70 23.29
N GLU A 531 -21.14 -2.59 23.76
CA GLU A 531 -22.28 -3.35 23.22
C GLU A 531 -22.51 -3.04 21.74
N SER A 532 -22.51 -1.76 21.35
CA SER A 532 -22.70 -1.35 19.95
C SER A 532 -21.59 -1.81 19.00
N LEU A 533 -20.38 -2.04 19.53
CA LEU A 533 -19.23 -2.58 18.80
C LEU A 533 -19.15 -4.12 18.82
N GLY A 534 -20.06 -4.79 19.51
CA GLY A 534 -20.07 -6.24 19.64
C GLY A 534 -18.95 -6.80 20.51
N ILE A 535 -18.42 -6.02 21.47
CA ILE A 535 -17.36 -6.47 22.38
C ILE A 535 -17.97 -7.36 23.48
N PRO A 536 -17.56 -8.63 23.60
CA PRO A 536 -18.11 -9.54 24.62
C PRO A 536 -17.89 -9.02 26.05
N GLY A 537 -18.87 -9.24 26.93
CA GLY A 537 -18.77 -8.88 28.35
C GLY A 537 -17.56 -9.56 29.03
N GLY A 538 -16.83 -8.81 29.86
CA GLY A 538 -15.64 -9.30 30.58
C GLY A 538 -14.36 -9.46 29.72
N SER A 539 -14.41 -9.17 28.41
CA SER A 539 -13.24 -9.21 27.55
C SER A 539 -12.35 -7.99 27.74
N VAL A 540 -11.06 -8.16 27.55
CA VAL A 540 -10.07 -7.08 27.41
C VAL A 540 -10.02 -6.67 25.92
N ALA A 541 -10.45 -5.45 25.62
CA ALA A 541 -10.48 -4.92 24.25
C ALA A 541 -9.19 -4.15 23.95
N ILE A 542 -8.43 -4.62 22.99
CA ILE A 542 -7.20 -3.97 22.49
C ILE A 542 -7.55 -3.18 21.24
N LEU A 543 -7.36 -1.87 21.25
CA LEU A 543 -7.45 -1.05 20.04
C LEU A 543 -6.12 -1.12 19.29
N TYR A 544 -6.12 -1.72 18.10
CA TYR A 544 -4.96 -1.73 17.19
C TYR A 544 -5.12 -0.61 16.16
N ALA A 545 -4.27 0.40 16.21
CA ALA A 545 -4.36 1.59 15.38
C ALA A 545 -2.98 2.06 14.87
N PRO A 546 -2.40 1.36 13.88
CA PRO A 546 -1.10 1.73 13.32
C PRO A 546 -1.16 3.03 12.52
N ALA A 547 -0.03 3.74 12.43
CA ALA A 547 0.10 4.93 11.62
C ALA A 547 0.12 4.61 10.12
N HIS A 548 -0.47 5.52 9.33
CA HIS A 548 -0.33 5.48 7.89
C HIS A 548 1.11 5.79 7.46
N ARG A 549 1.67 4.98 6.56
CA ARG A 549 2.98 5.21 5.94
C ARG A 549 2.81 6.04 4.67
N ASP A 550 2.70 7.36 4.78
CA ASP A 550 2.47 8.29 3.66
C ASP A 550 3.59 8.29 2.60
N TYR A 551 4.78 7.84 2.96
CA TYR A 551 5.89 7.61 2.04
C TYR A 551 5.77 6.30 1.24
N ARG A 552 4.85 5.38 1.60
CA ARG A 552 4.54 4.14 0.87
C ARG A 552 3.29 4.33 0.02
N ARG A 553 3.25 3.73 -1.18
CA ARG A 553 2.06 3.76 -2.05
C ARG A 553 1.03 2.70 -1.70
N THR A 554 1.49 1.58 -1.20
CA THR A 554 0.67 0.47 -0.69
C THR A 554 0.98 0.27 0.78
N GLN A 555 -0.07 0.10 1.60
CA GLN A 555 0.09 -0.17 3.01
C GLN A 555 0.22 -1.68 3.24
N ARG A 556 1.16 -2.09 4.06
CA ARG A 556 1.36 -3.49 4.45
C ARG A 556 0.75 -3.71 5.83
N ARG A 557 0.11 -4.87 6.05
CA ARG A 557 -0.27 -5.31 7.39
C ARG A 557 1.02 -5.59 8.18
N LEU A 558 1.10 -5.03 9.38
CA LEU A 558 2.28 -5.16 10.26
C LEU A 558 2.14 -6.34 11.22
N LEU A 559 0.90 -6.81 11.50
CA LEU A 559 0.61 -7.88 12.45
C LEU A 559 -0.41 -8.86 11.87
N ASP A 560 -0.23 -10.14 12.15
CA ASP A 560 -1.27 -11.17 12.02
C ASP A 560 -2.17 -11.15 13.26
N LEU A 561 -3.24 -10.34 13.21
CA LEU A 561 -4.14 -10.13 14.33
C LEU A 561 -4.84 -11.42 14.76
N GLU A 562 -5.10 -12.34 13.84
CA GLU A 562 -5.70 -13.65 14.15
C GLU A 562 -4.74 -14.54 14.96
N ARG A 563 -3.46 -14.52 14.61
CA ARG A 563 -2.42 -15.18 15.39
C ARG A 563 -2.29 -14.57 16.78
N VAL A 564 -2.30 -13.24 16.87
CA VAL A 564 -2.22 -12.51 18.14
C VAL A 564 -3.37 -12.93 19.09
N VAL A 565 -4.64 -12.81 18.66
CA VAL A 565 -5.77 -13.14 19.52
C VAL A 565 -5.81 -14.63 19.89
N ARG A 566 -5.41 -15.50 18.98
CA ARG A 566 -5.33 -16.95 19.23
C ARG A 566 -4.31 -17.28 20.31
N ARG A 567 -3.14 -16.64 20.29
CA ARG A 567 -2.07 -16.81 21.28
C ARG A 567 -2.41 -16.19 22.64
N LEU A 568 -3.10 -15.06 22.66
CA LEU A 568 -3.51 -14.38 23.91
C LEU A 568 -4.69 -15.08 24.61
N GLY A 569 -5.44 -15.93 23.91
CA GLY A 569 -6.56 -16.68 24.48
C GLY A 569 -7.90 -15.92 24.46
N PRO A 570 -8.99 -16.55 24.97
CA PRO A 570 -10.37 -16.10 24.74
C PRO A 570 -10.75 -14.80 25.44
N ARG A 571 -9.95 -14.36 26.40
CA ARG A 571 -10.19 -13.12 27.15
C ARG A 571 -9.96 -11.85 26.33
N PHE A 572 -9.18 -11.92 25.25
CA PHE A 572 -8.77 -10.76 24.47
C PHE A 572 -9.54 -10.64 23.15
N VAL A 573 -9.92 -9.42 22.83
CA VAL A 573 -10.56 -9.01 21.57
C VAL A 573 -9.77 -7.85 20.99
N VAL A 574 -9.53 -7.83 19.68
CA VAL A 574 -8.84 -6.76 18.98
C VAL A 574 -9.81 -5.94 18.14
N LEU A 575 -9.85 -4.64 18.39
CA LEU A 575 -10.53 -3.65 17.55
C LEU A 575 -9.52 -3.13 16.53
N SER A 576 -9.61 -3.59 15.30
CA SER A 576 -8.70 -3.19 14.24
C SER A 576 -9.15 -1.92 13.55
N ARG A 577 -8.40 -0.84 13.71
CA ARG A 577 -8.60 0.43 13.02
C ARG A 577 -7.41 0.74 12.11
N THR A 578 -7.52 0.43 10.85
CA THR A 578 -6.49 0.68 9.85
C THR A 578 -6.84 1.88 8.97
N HIS A 579 -5.88 2.41 8.22
CA HIS A 579 -6.14 3.45 7.22
C HIS A 579 -6.47 2.80 5.87
N HIS A 580 -7.57 3.20 5.22
CA HIS A 580 -7.84 2.78 3.84
C HIS A 580 -6.87 3.46 2.84
N PRO A 581 -6.43 2.73 1.78
CA PRO A 581 -6.69 1.34 1.49
C PRO A 581 -5.50 0.44 1.84
N TYR A 582 -5.67 -0.44 2.80
CA TYR A 582 -4.86 -1.65 2.83
C TYR A 582 -5.30 -2.57 1.69
N ASP A 583 -4.40 -3.43 1.20
CA ASP A 583 -4.72 -4.40 0.17
C ASP A 583 -5.73 -5.42 0.71
N GLY A 584 -7.00 -5.21 0.40
CA GLY A 584 -8.12 -6.08 0.72
C GLY A 584 -8.81 -5.81 2.08
N PRO A 585 -10.07 -6.25 2.23
CA PRO A 585 -10.78 -6.23 3.50
C PRO A 585 -10.08 -7.14 4.52
N LEU A 586 -10.25 -6.85 5.82
CA LEU A 586 -10.00 -7.84 6.86
C LEU A 586 -10.99 -8.99 6.65
N GLU A 587 -10.52 -10.10 6.09
CA GLU A 587 -11.25 -11.36 6.25
C GLU A 587 -11.09 -11.75 7.72
N ALA A 588 -12.06 -11.34 8.54
CA ALA A 588 -12.12 -11.74 9.93
C ALA A 588 -12.41 -13.25 9.98
N ALA A 589 -11.39 -14.05 10.26
CA ALA A 589 -11.53 -15.48 10.44
C ALA A 589 -12.08 -15.82 11.84
N SER A 590 -12.17 -14.85 12.76
CA SER A 590 -12.69 -15.07 14.12
C SER A 590 -13.55 -13.90 14.63
N ASP A 591 -14.49 -14.22 15.53
CA ASP A 591 -15.34 -13.25 16.24
C ASP A 591 -14.56 -12.33 17.20
N ARG A 592 -13.24 -12.48 17.29
CA ARG A 592 -12.38 -11.74 18.22
C ARG A 592 -11.52 -10.66 17.55
N VAL A 593 -11.55 -10.53 16.24
CA VAL A 593 -10.94 -9.44 15.50
C VAL A 593 -12.04 -8.62 14.83
N LEU A 594 -12.38 -7.49 15.42
CA LEU A 594 -13.48 -6.63 14.96
C LEU A 594 -12.91 -5.50 14.12
N ASP A 595 -13.32 -5.41 12.84
CA ASP A 595 -12.93 -4.30 11.97
C ASP A 595 -13.75 -3.04 12.30
N VAL A 596 -13.09 -2.08 12.93
CA VAL A 596 -13.67 -0.77 13.27
C VAL A 596 -13.10 0.37 12.41
N THR A 597 -12.46 0.05 11.28
CA THR A 597 -11.86 1.02 10.36
C THR A 597 -12.90 2.06 9.88
N GLY A 598 -14.12 1.63 9.62
CA GLY A 598 -15.22 2.50 9.20
C GLY A 598 -15.86 3.34 10.30
N HIS A 599 -15.48 3.15 11.57
CA HIS A 599 -16.09 3.90 12.67
C HIS A 599 -15.69 5.39 12.63
N PRO A 600 -16.65 6.33 12.63
CA PRO A 600 -16.36 7.75 12.38
C PRO A 600 -15.61 8.44 13.53
N ASP A 601 -15.80 7.99 14.76
CA ASP A 601 -15.26 8.63 15.96
C ASP A 601 -14.23 7.75 16.68
N VAL A 602 -12.95 8.14 16.54
CA VAL A 602 -11.84 7.44 17.20
C VAL A 602 -11.89 7.58 18.73
N THR A 603 -12.45 8.68 19.25
CA THR A 603 -12.58 8.92 20.69
C THR A 603 -13.48 7.88 21.33
N SER A 604 -14.57 7.50 20.66
CA SER A 604 -15.44 6.41 21.10
C SER A 604 -14.71 5.06 21.12
N LEU A 605 -13.85 4.77 20.14
CA LEU A 605 -13.05 3.54 20.13
C LEU A 605 -12.03 3.52 21.28
N CYS A 606 -11.41 4.66 21.59
CA CYS A 606 -10.55 4.78 22.76
C CYS A 606 -11.30 4.52 24.08
N LEU A 607 -12.51 5.08 24.21
CA LEU A 607 -13.35 4.85 25.39
C LEU A 607 -13.77 3.38 25.55
N ALA A 608 -14.04 2.69 24.46
CA ALA A 608 -14.46 1.28 24.44
C ALA A 608 -13.33 0.29 24.70
N SER A 609 -12.06 0.68 24.49
CA SER A 609 -10.89 -0.20 24.61
C SER A 609 -10.22 -0.11 25.99
N ASP A 610 -9.55 -1.18 26.41
CA ASP A 610 -8.83 -1.29 27.68
C ASP A 610 -7.31 -1.05 27.51
N ALA A 611 -6.80 -1.24 26.28
CA ALA A 611 -5.42 -0.99 25.91
C ALA A 611 -5.32 -0.50 24.45
N LEU A 612 -4.25 0.24 24.14
CA LEU A 612 -3.90 0.63 22.78
C LEU A 612 -2.63 -0.10 22.33
N VAL A 613 -2.66 -0.69 21.14
CA VAL A 613 -1.46 -1.11 20.39
C VAL A 613 -1.31 -0.20 19.19
N THR A 614 -0.19 0.48 19.09
CA THR A 614 0.09 1.43 18.02
C THR A 614 1.60 1.50 17.74
N ASP A 615 2.00 2.36 16.80
CA ASP A 615 3.39 2.59 16.43
C ASP A 615 3.73 4.09 16.49
N TYR A 616 3.79 4.78 15.35
CA TYR A 616 4.08 6.22 15.23
C TYR A 616 2.81 7.09 15.20
N SER A 617 1.66 6.54 15.51
CA SER A 617 0.39 7.24 15.43
C SER A 617 0.26 8.30 16.52
N PRO A 618 -0.17 9.53 16.17
CA PRO A 618 -0.50 10.56 17.15
C PRO A 618 -1.57 10.16 18.17
N LEU A 619 -2.28 9.06 17.91
CA LEU A 619 -3.30 8.53 18.82
C LEU A 619 -2.74 8.14 20.20
N MET A 620 -1.43 7.79 20.27
CA MET A 620 -0.78 7.48 21.54
C MET A 620 -0.86 8.64 22.54
N PHE A 621 -0.77 9.89 22.05
CA PHE A 621 -0.84 11.09 22.89
C PHE A 621 -2.25 11.31 23.45
N ASP A 622 -3.27 11.13 22.60
CA ASP A 622 -4.67 11.26 23.04
C ASP A 622 -5.01 10.14 24.04
N TYR A 623 -4.65 8.89 23.69
CA TYR A 623 -4.97 7.71 24.49
C TYR A 623 -4.33 7.75 25.88
N ALA A 624 -3.13 8.34 25.99
CA ALA A 624 -2.46 8.54 27.27
C ALA A 624 -3.33 9.36 28.24
N GLY A 625 -4.16 10.29 27.75
CA GLY A 625 -5.12 11.06 28.56
C GLY A 625 -6.12 10.20 29.32
N LEU A 626 -6.45 8.99 28.84
CA LEU A 626 -7.32 8.01 29.50
C LEU A 626 -6.66 7.29 30.70
N ASP A 627 -5.35 7.43 30.86
CA ASP A 627 -4.58 6.66 31.84
C ASP A 627 -4.72 5.12 31.69
N ARG A 628 -4.90 4.65 30.46
CA ARG A 628 -4.95 3.24 30.12
C ARG A 628 -3.65 2.78 29.45
N PRO A 629 -3.32 1.48 29.50
CA PRO A 629 -2.09 0.96 28.92
C PRO A 629 -1.93 1.23 27.44
N VAL A 630 -0.71 1.59 27.03
CA VAL A 630 -0.28 1.73 25.63
C VAL A 630 0.90 0.80 25.41
N VAL A 631 0.86 0.04 24.32
CA VAL A 631 1.99 -0.78 23.86
C VAL A 631 2.39 -0.31 22.47
N LEU A 632 3.65 0.02 22.29
CA LEU A 632 4.21 0.37 21.00
C LEU A 632 4.71 -0.88 20.30
N HIS A 633 4.27 -1.11 19.05
CA HIS A 633 4.84 -2.10 18.16
C HIS A 633 5.66 -1.39 17.08
N ILE A 634 6.98 -1.48 17.16
CA ILE A 634 7.91 -0.72 16.32
C ILE A 634 8.92 -1.70 15.70
N ASP A 635 8.67 -2.09 14.45
CA ASP A 635 9.50 -3.02 13.66
C ASP A 635 10.28 -2.34 12.53
N ASP A 636 9.92 -1.10 12.15
CA ASP A 636 10.46 -0.39 10.98
C ASP A 636 10.97 1.03 11.30
N TRP A 637 11.50 1.26 12.51
CA TRP A 637 11.92 2.58 12.99
C TRP A 637 12.88 3.29 12.05
N GLU A 638 13.96 2.61 11.65
CA GLU A 638 15.00 3.19 10.79
C GLU A 638 14.42 3.64 9.44
N ALA A 639 13.49 2.85 8.89
CA ALA A 639 12.80 3.19 7.64
C ALA A 639 11.83 4.37 7.83
N TYR A 640 11.11 4.42 8.96
CA TYR A 640 10.21 5.52 9.29
C TYR A 640 10.99 6.83 9.49
N GLU A 641 12.02 6.80 10.33
CA GLU A 641 12.86 7.96 10.63
C GLU A 641 13.53 8.50 9.37
N ALA A 642 14.12 7.64 8.53
CA ALA A 642 14.75 8.04 7.27
C ALA A 642 13.76 8.65 6.28
N ALA A 643 12.55 8.11 6.17
CA ALA A 643 11.56 8.53 5.18
C ALA A 643 10.71 9.72 5.62
N ARG A 644 10.27 9.75 6.86
CA ARG A 644 9.35 10.74 7.44
C ARG A 644 10.04 11.72 8.37
N GLY A 645 11.05 11.28 9.12
CA GLY A 645 11.63 11.99 10.26
C GLY A 645 10.73 11.98 11.49
N ALA A 646 11.31 12.14 12.65
CA ALA A 646 10.58 12.24 13.90
C ALA A 646 11.19 13.29 14.84
N TYR A 647 10.36 13.90 15.68
CA TYR A 647 10.82 14.92 16.63
C TYR A 647 11.49 14.31 17.86
N PHE A 648 11.23 13.06 18.14
CA PHE A 648 11.92 12.25 19.16
C PHE A 648 11.71 10.76 18.89
N ASP A 649 12.60 9.93 19.42
CA ASP A 649 12.46 8.47 19.35
C ASP A 649 11.43 7.99 20.40
N PRO A 650 10.27 7.47 19.98
CA PRO A 650 9.25 7.00 20.92
C PRO A 650 9.69 5.77 21.73
N ARG A 651 10.76 5.07 21.33
CA ARG A 651 11.37 3.96 22.10
C ARG A 651 12.17 4.49 23.29
N ALA A 652 12.75 5.69 23.17
CA ALA A 652 13.50 6.33 24.27
C ALA A 652 12.58 6.97 25.32
N PHE A 653 11.39 7.43 24.92
CA PHE A 653 10.38 8.02 25.82
C PHE A 653 8.98 7.44 25.51
N PRO A 654 8.74 6.15 25.79
CA PRO A 654 7.50 5.49 25.43
C PRO A 654 6.36 5.75 26.42
N PRO A 655 5.08 5.70 25.97
CA PRO A 655 3.91 5.77 26.84
C PRO A 655 3.64 4.46 27.62
N GLY A 656 4.45 3.42 27.42
CA GLY A 656 4.29 2.10 28.03
C GLY A 656 5.30 1.09 27.51
N ALA A 657 4.90 -0.18 27.39
CA ALA A 657 5.77 -1.24 26.88
C ALA A 657 6.06 -1.04 25.37
N VAL A 658 7.23 -1.49 24.93
CA VAL A 658 7.65 -1.48 23.51
C VAL A 658 7.96 -2.92 23.08
N ALA A 659 7.47 -3.30 21.90
CA ALA A 659 7.72 -4.58 21.24
C ALA A 659 8.31 -4.32 19.85
N GLY A 660 9.42 -4.98 19.49
CA GLY A 660 10.06 -4.89 18.18
C GLY A 660 9.57 -5.97 17.21
N SER A 661 8.79 -6.93 17.69
CA SER A 661 8.23 -8.01 16.88
C SER A 661 6.84 -8.43 17.36
N GLU A 662 6.13 -9.20 16.54
CA GLU A 662 4.82 -9.77 16.89
C GLU A 662 4.91 -10.73 18.08
N ASP A 663 5.96 -11.55 18.17
CA ASP A 663 6.16 -12.45 19.29
C ASP A 663 6.41 -11.70 20.60
N GLU A 664 7.24 -10.65 20.58
CA GLU A 664 7.43 -9.78 21.74
C GLU A 664 6.13 -9.08 22.17
N LEU A 665 5.29 -8.65 21.19
CA LEU A 665 3.99 -8.08 21.49
C LEU A 665 3.08 -9.10 22.22
N ILE A 666 3.03 -10.32 21.74
CA ILE A 666 2.27 -11.41 22.39
C ILE A 666 2.80 -11.63 23.82
N ASP A 667 4.11 -11.72 24.01
CA ASP A 667 4.73 -11.92 25.31
C ASP A 667 4.42 -10.78 26.30
N VAL A 668 4.47 -9.53 25.85
CA VAL A 668 4.12 -8.35 26.65
C VAL A 668 2.69 -8.49 27.23
N PHE A 669 1.72 -8.96 26.43
CA PHE A 669 0.36 -9.16 26.89
C PHE A 669 0.20 -10.43 27.73
N ALA A 670 0.80 -11.54 27.34
CA ALA A 670 0.70 -12.82 28.04
C ALA A 670 1.31 -12.78 29.46
N THR A 671 2.42 -12.06 29.61
CA THR A 671 3.13 -11.91 30.92
C THR A 671 2.58 -10.78 31.79
N GLY A 672 1.64 -9.95 31.29
CA GLY A 672 1.09 -8.82 32.02
C GLY A 672 2.00 -7.59 32.07
N HIS A 673 3.12 -7.56 31.35
CA HIS A 673 4.04 -6.40 31.32
C HIS A 673 3.38 -5.13 30.75
N TRP A 674 2.35 -5.28 29.92
CA TRP A 674 1.58 -4.15 29.36
C TRP A 674 0.87 -3.27 30.41
N CYS A 675 0.53 -3.81 31.59
CA CYS A 675 -0.14 -3.10 32.68
C CYS A 675 0.64 -3.14 34.02
N GLY A 676 1.87 -3.65 34.01
CA GLY A 676 2.72 -3.73 35.20
C GLY A 676 3.23 -2.38 35.68
N ALA A 677 3.91 -2.38 36.84
CA ALA A 677 4.41 -1.17 37.52
C ALA A 677 5.34 -0.30 36.63
N ARG A 678 6.17 -0.95 35.78
CA ARG A 678 7.05 -0.23 34.84
C ARG A 678 6.22 0.51 33.78
N ALA A 679 5.27 -0.15 33.15
CA ALA A 679 4.39 0.47 32.15
C ALA A 679 3.55 1.61 32.76
N THR A 680 3.11 1.47 34.00
CA THR A 680 2.38 2.51 34.73
C THR A 680 3.24 3.77 34.97
N ARG A 681 4.52 3.60 35.36
CA ARG A 681 5.45 4.73 35.51
C ARG A 681 5.70 5.43 34.17
N LEU A 682 6.05 4.68 33.12
CA LEU A 682 6.28 5.24 31.78
C LEU A 682 5.08 6.04 31.29
N ARG A 683 3.86 5.53 31.51
CA ARG A 683 2.62 6.22 31.17
C ARG A 683 2.43 7.51 31.97
N ALA A 684 2.71 7.50 33.25
CA ALA A 684 2.62 8.70 34.10
C ALA A 684 3.57 9.80 33.63
N ASP A 685 4.84 9.46 33.32
CA ASP A 685 5.84 10.40 32.81
C ASP A 685 5.42 10.95 31.43
N PHE A 686 4.90 10.10 30.56
CA PHE A 686 4.41 10.48 29.24
C PHE A 686 3.21 11.44 29.33
N ARG A 687 2.24 11.15 30.21
CA ARG A 687 1.08 12.03 30.48
C ARG A 687 1.49 13.39 31.04
N ALA A 688 2.42 13.43 31.99
CA ALA A 688 2.91 14.67 32.56
C ALA A 688 3.50 15.62 31.51
N ARG A 689 4.17 15.05 30.50
CA ARG A 689 4.78 15.80 29.40
C ARG A 689 3.79 16.19 28.29
N PHE A 690 2.92 15.28 27.86
CA PHE A 690 2.14 15.47 26.65
C PHE A 690 0.65 15.76 26.87
N CYS A 691 0.12 15.54 28.09
CA CYS A 691 -1.28 15.80 28.47
C CYS A 691 -1.42 16.81 29.62
N PRO A 692 -0.57 17.87 29.72
CA PRO A 692 -0.58 18.76 30.89
C PRO A 692 -1.89 19.55 31.02
N HIS A 693 -2.64 19.74 29.95
CA HIS A 693 -3.87 20.54 29.90
C HIS A 693 -5.14 19.73 29.61
N ASP A 694 -5.03 18.41 29.47
CA ASP A 694 -6.17 17.52 29.16
C ASP A 694 -6.92 17.15 30.44
N ASP A 695 -7.84 18.00 30.84
CA ASP A 695 -8.62 17.95 32.11
C ASP A 695 -10.14 17.90 31.90
N GLY A 696 -10.59 17.79 30.61
CA GLY A 696 -11.98 17.75 30.24
C GLY A 696 -12.62 19.12 29.97
N ARG A 697 -11.83 20.20 29.93
CA ARG A 697 -12.33 21.56 29.72
C ARG A 697 -11.58 22.34 28.61
N ALA A 698 -10.88 21.65 27.72
CA ALA A 698 -10.12 22.30 26.66
C ALA A 698 -11.04 23.02 25.66
N ALA A 699 -12.14 22.38 25.23
CA ALA A 699 -13.12 22.97 24.34
C ALA A 699 -13.78 24.22 24.96
N GLU A 700 -14.12 24.16 26.23
CA GLU A 700 -14.69 25.31 26.97
C GLU A 700 -13.74 26.51 26.95
N ARG A 701 -12.45 26.32 27.27
CA ARG A 701 -11.46 27.40 27.26
C ARG A 701 -11.33 28.04 25.88
N VAL A 702 -11.28 27.24 24.83
CA VAL A 702 -11.20 27.75 23.44
C VAL A 702 -12.42 28.56 23.08
N VAL A 703 -13.64 28.08 23.38
CA VAL A 703 -14.89 28.78 23.04
C VAL A 703 -14.99 30.10 23.86
N ARG A 704 -14.70 30.09 25.15
CA ARG A 704 -14.68 31.29 25.99
C ARG A 704 -13.72 32.33 25.44
N ARG A 705 -12.49 31.91 25.12
CA ARG A 705 -11.46 32.81 24.59
C ARG A 705 -11.81 33.38 23.21
N VAL A 706 -12.23 32.54 22.28
CA VAL A 706 -12.36 32.90 20.87
C VAL A 706 -13.71 33.52 20.54
N VAL A 707 -14.79 33.00 21.12
CA VAL A 707 -16.15 33.40 20.78
C VAL A 707 -16.74 34.39 21.75
N LEU A 708 -16.51 34.18 23.06
CA LEU A 708 -17.00 35.08 24.12
C LEU A 708 -16.04 36.20 24.42
N GLY A 709 -14.78 36.11 23.99
CA GLY A 709 -13.75 37.15 24.22
C GLY A 709 -13.24 37.23 25.67
N GLU A 710 -13.48 36.16 26.44
CA GLU A 710 -13.07 36.11 27.85
C GLU A 710 -11.55 35.93 27.97
N THR A 711 -10.97 36.58 28.98
CA THR A 711 -9.54 36.47 29.35
C THR A 711 -9.34 35.68 30.62
N ASP A 712 -10.31 35.70 31.52
CA ASP A 712 -10.33 34.88 32.74
C ASP A 712 -10.97 33.53 32.39
N LEU A 713 -10.11 32.52 32.24
CA LEU A 713 -10.51 31.20 31.80
C LEU A 713 -10.50 30.20 32.97
N PRO A 714 -11.32 29.13 32.88
CA PRO A 714 -11.32 28.08 33.87
C PRO A 714 -9.88 27.53 34.08
N PRO A 715 -9.40 27.46 35.33
CA PRO A 715 -8.07 26.94 35.62
C PRO A 715 -7.95 25.49 35.21
N VAL A 716 -6.73 25.05 34.85
CA VAL A 716 -6.44 23.66 34.57
C VAL A 716 -6.47 22.85 35.86
N VAL A 717 -7.24 21.73 35.84
CA VAL A 717 -7.29 20.82 36.98
C VAL A 717 -5.93 20.13 37.12
N PRO A 718 -5.28 20.13 38.30
CA PRO A 718 -4.03 19.40 38.50
C PRO A 718 -4.11 17.93 38.16
N MET A 719 -3.01 17.30 37.76
CA MET A 719 -2.99 15.91 37.24
C MET A 719 -3.54 14.89 38.26
N ASP A 720 -3.22 15.06 39.54
CA ASP A 720 -3.69 14.24 40.66
C ASP A 720 -5.20 14.38 40.95
N GLY A 721 -5.78 15.52 40.56
CA GLY A 721 -7.22 15.78 40.65
C GLY A 721 -8.05 15.24 39.52
N ARG A 722 -7.44 14.81 38.40
CA ARG A 722 -8.14 14.34 37.21
C ARG A 722 -8.64 12.90 37.36
N ARG A 723 -9.84 12.63 36.88
CA ARG A 723 -10.48 11.33 36.96
C ARG A 723 -11.06 10.97 35.58
N PRO A 724 -10.22 10.46 34.63
CA PRO A 724 -10.75 9.95 33.38
C PRO A 724 -11.63 8.74 33.62
N VAL A 725 -12.55 8.46 32.69
CA VAL A 725 -13.50 7.33 32.83
C VAL A 725 -12.74 5.99 32.92
N PRO A 726 -13.03 5.15 33.94
CA PRO A 726 -12.32 3.88 34.09
C PRO A 726 -12.62 2.91 32.95
N PRO A 727 -11.75 1.93 32.67
CA PRO A 727 -12.00 0.86 31.72
C PRO A 727 -13.20 0.02 32.15
N ALA A 728 -13.97 -0.53 31.21
CA ALA A 728 -15.14 -1.36 31.50
C ALA A 728 -14.78 -2.79 31.93
N GLY A 729 -13.63 -3.30 31.50
CA GLY A 729 -13.07 -4.58 31.96
C GLY A 729 -12.26 -4.31 33.23
N ALA A 730 -12.63 -4.90 34.36
CA ALA A 730 -11.91 -4.76 35.62
C ALA A 730 -10.47 -5.30 35.49
N VAL A 731 -9.54 -4.45 35.06
CA VAL A 731 -8.11 -4.64 35.34
C VAL A 731 -7.85 -3.94 36.66
N SER A 732 -8.38 -4.49 37.73
CA SER A 732 -7.85 -4.26 39.09
C SER A 732 -6.40 -4.73 39.05
N GLY A 733 -5.49 -3.92 39.56
CA GLY A 733 -4.05 -4.20 39.57
C GLY A 733 -3.69 -5.59 40.13
N PRO A 734 -2.40 -5.94 40.23
CA PRO A 734 -1.85 -7.31 40.30
C PRO A 734 -2.24 -8.15 41.56
N SER A 735 -3.36 -7.88 42.23
CA SER A 735 -3.80 -8.61 43.41
C SER A 735 -4.63 -9.87 43.16
N SER A 736 -4.89 -10.30 41.92
CA SER A 736 -5.68 -11.51 41.64
C SER A 736 -5.22 -12.36 40.45
N LEU A 737 -3.95 -12.27 40.06
CA LEU A 737 -3.36 -13.35 39.25
C LEU A 737 -2.94 -14.47 40.20
N THR A 738 -3.80 -15.46 40.36
CA THR A 738 -3.52 -16.72 41.01
C THR A 738 -2.21 -17.30 40.45
N THR A 739 -1.23 -17.43 41.33
CA THR A 739 0.01 -18.14 41.07
C THR A 739 -0.29 -19.51 40.46
N VAL A 740 0.14 -19.69 39.21
CA VAL A 740 0.31 -21.02 38.63
C VAL A 740 1.36 -21.72 39.48
N PRO A 741 1.11 -22.94 40.05
CA PRO A 741 2.13 -23.63 40.83
C PRO A 741 3.33 -23.91 39.97
N GLN A 742 4.49 -23.40 40.37
CA GLN A 742 5.79 -23.84 39.81
C GLN A 742 5.92 -25.34 40.05
N GLN A 743 5.94 -26.14 39.00
CA GLN A 743 6.45 -27.50 39.07
C GLN A 743 7.93 -27.42 39.46
N GLN A 744 8.28 -27.93 40.64
CA GLN A 744 9.66 -28.12 41.07
C GLN A 744 10.37 -29.06 40.08
N PRO A 745 11.59 -28.78 39.68
CA PRO A 745 12.41 -29.73 38.93
C PRO A 745 12.72 -30.93 39.83
N ALA A 746 12.49 -32.13 39.29
CA ALA A 746 12.78 -33.42 39.94
C ALA A 746 14.25 -33.45 40.36
N GLY A 747 14.46 -33.95 41.58
CA GLY A 747 15.73 -33.96 42.28
C GLY A 747 16.85 -34.70 41.54
N VAL A 748 18.00 -34.10 41.62
CA VAL A 748 19.28 -34.69 41.24
C VAL A 748 19.60 -35.83 42.26
N LEU A 749 19.63 -37.06 41.80
CA LEU A 749 20.20 -38.19 42.53
C LEU A 749 21.71 -38.01 42.67
N THR A 750 22.15 -37.70 43.86
CA THR A 750 23.57 -37.83 44.24
C THR A 750 23.93 -39.32 44.37
N VAL A 751 24.79 -39.77 43.47
CA VAL A 751 25.50 -41.06 43.64
C VAL A 751 26.67 -40.83 44.61
N THR A 752 26.58 -41.43 45.79
CA THR A 752 27.71 -41.55 46.72
C THR A 752 28.52 -42.76 46.29
N ASP A 753 29.78 -42.53 45.91
CA ASP A 753 30.81 -43.52 45.74
C ASP A 753 31.20 -44.07 47.11
N HIS A 754 31.15 -45.37 47.25
CA HIS A 754 31.85 -46.13 48.27
C HIS A 754 32.59 -47.29 47.62
N GLY A 755 33.91 -47.28 47.74
CA GLY A 755 34.80 -48.40 47.51
C GLY A 755 35.95 -48.08 46.56
#